data_0219edc0c8a20eeddca0a163a5d2c6e5
#
_entry.id   0219edc0c8a20eeddca0a163a5d2c6e5
#
_cell.length_a   1.000
_cell.length_b   1.000
_cell.length_c   1.000
_cell.angle_alpha   90.00
_cell.angle_beta   90.00
_cell.angle_gamma   90.00
#
_symmetry.space_group_name_H-M   'P 1'
#
loop_
_entity.id
_entity.type
_entity.pdbx_description
1 polymer ?
#
loop_
_entity_poly.entity_id
_entity_poly.type
_entity_poly.pdbx_seq_one_letter_code
_entity_poly.pdbx_strand_id
1 'polypeptide(L)'
;MSEEQPNEPMIFSRFADWCRYIDSLSEEARHTVKVLLKKAGTDDAQAAERILLSMTELDLNRNQITDISSLGSLTHLTTLHLSHNRITDISFLGSLTHLTTLDLSKNQITDISSLSSLTNLTTLSLYSNQITDFSFLGSLTNLTTLNIWGKITDISFLGSLTNLTTLSLYSKKITDFSFLSSLTNLTTLNLSYNQITDISFLGSLTNLTTLELKSNRITEISFLGSLTNLTTLHLGGTRITDISFVGLLTNLTTLDLNHNRITDISFLDSLTNLTTLDLCSNRITDISFLGSLTNLTTLDLRGNEITDICALRSLTNLTTLDLENNQITAICVLGELAQKRLTLSTKPIDAQKATEAIKVAYATISLEEPEVIICSSPRDAFLQIFNLPKGDHSPNCSDKWDRNRSGEKLDRKWMSQSIVRDFTSPGVWEYELDRMTIEPEADSTLISLMYELVEEYARSERTMGNVFPDYLEGLKYPETPTTFFKEIYLTEWYISSLGVNLSQKAQEILRCQKLLFEDCGWIFTFEKFCAVCDRPRHLRFDSQNRLHAEAEPAIEFADGWKFYYYHGVRLPEEYGKVHPNQWQSQWLLTEENAELRRVLIEGIGYDRICQELSAEQIDSWQEYALLQIYNADVEPICLLKMTCPSTGFIHALRVPPNLTSAREAIRWVNWDIDPEKFSVQT
;
A
#
# COMPACT_ATOMS: atom_id res chain seq x y z
N MET A 1 -13.21 -17.57 -76.06
CA MET A 1 -12.84 -17.45 -74.62
C MET A 1 -11.69 -16.46 -74.59
N SER A 2 -12.02 -15.20 -74.32
CA SER A 2 -11.06 -14.12 -74.13
C SER A 2 -10.56 -14.25 -72.70
N GLU A 3 -9.26 -14.46 -72.55
CA GLU A 3 -8.56 -14.32 -71.25
C GLU A 3 -8.72 -12.86 -70.79
N GLU A 4 -9.45 -12.69 -69.71
CA GLU A 4 -9.40 -11.41 -68.94
C GLU A 4 -8.00 -11.29 -68.39
N GLN A 5 -7.22 -10.34 -68.95
CA GLN A 5 -5.99 -9.88 -68.30
C GLN A 5 -6.33 -9.30 -66.94
N PRO A 6 -5.51 -9.55 -65.89
CA PRO A 6 -5.72 -8.93 -64.59
C PRO A 6 -5.65 -7.40 -64.78
N ASN A 7 -6.68 -6.67 -64.39
CA ASN A 7 -6.68 -5.21 -64.36
C ASN A 7 -5.47 -4.70 -63.57
N GLU A 8 -4.45 -4.17 -64.27
CA GLU A 8 -3.42 -3.41 -63.60
C GLU A 8 -4.06 -2.25 -62.85
N PRO A 9 -3.63 -1.95 -61.60
CA PRO A 9 -4.23 -0.88 -60.81
C PRO A 9 -4.03 0.43 -61.56
N MET A 10 -5.15 1.15 -61.82
CA MET A 10 -5.10 2.45 -62.48
C MET A 10 -4.38 3.46 -61.55
N ILE A 11 -3.20 3.95 -61.95
CA ILE A 11 -2.42 4.93 -61.21
C ILE A 11 -2.62 6.28 -61.91
N PHE A 12 -3.16 7.27 -61.24
CA PHE A 12 -3.32 8.61 -61.73
C PHE A 12 -2.29 9.56 -61.08
N SER A 13 -1.70 10.46 -61.88
CA SER A 13 -0.73 11.43 -61.40
C SER A 13 -1.33 12.64 -60.71
N ARG A 14 -2.65 12.84 -60.86
CA ARG A 14 -3.38 14.01 -60.31
C ARG A 14 -4.55 13.50 -59.47
N PHE A 15 -4.78 14.18 -58.34
CA PHE A 15 -5.92 13.86 -57.46
C PHE A 15 -7.28 14.04 -58.15
N ALA A 16 -7.40 15.07 -58.98
CA ALA A 16 -8.63 15.30 -59.76
C ALA A 16 -8.98 14.14 -60.68
N ASP A 17 -8.01 13.37 -61.17
CA ASP A 17 -8.27 12.20 -62.01
C ASP A 17 -8.77 11.01 -61.18
N TRP A 18 -8.25 10.80 -59.94
CA TRP A 18 -8.82 9.86 -58.99
C TRP A 18 -10.30 10.14 -58.69
N CYS A 19 -10.66 11.42 -58.56
CA CYS A 19 -12.08 11.81 -58.37
C CYS A 19 -12.93 11.57 -59.63
N ARG A 20 -12.37 11.89 -60.82
CA ARG A 20 -13.11 11.72 -62.10
C ARG A 20 -13.46 10.26 -62.39
N TYR A 21 -12.59 9.34 -62.05
CA TYR A 21 -12.74 7.90 -62.27
C TYR A 21 -13.18 7.15 -61.04
N ILE A 22 -13.75 7.83 -60.05
CA ILE A 22 -14.09 7.27 -58.74
C ILE A 22 -14.95 6.00 -58.82
N ASP A 23 -15.87 5.91 -59.76
CA ASP A 23 -16.78 4.76 -59.93
C ASP A 23 -16.08 3.51 -60.50
N SER A 24 -14.91 3.68 -61.13
CA SER A 24 -14.07 2.57 -61.65
C SER A 24 -13.02 2.11 -60.69
N LEU A 25 -12.83 2.77 -59.54
CA LEU A 25 -11.90 2.39 -58.51
C LEU A 25 -12.38 1.20 -57.70
N SER A 26 -11.44 0.48 -57.05
CA SER A 26 -11.77 -0.47 -56.02
C SER A 26 -12.54 0.20 -54.88
N GLU A 27 -13.25 -0.56 -54.07
CA GLU A 27 -13.98 -0.02 -52.92
C GLU A 27 -13.03 0.69 -51.93
N GLU A 28 -11.87 0.10 -51.75
CA GLU A 28 -10.81 0.60 -50.87
C GLU A 28 -10.23 1.93 -51.37
N ALA A 29 -9.83 2.05 -52.65
CA ALA A 29 -9.33 3.25 -53.21
C ALA A 29 -10.41 4.34 -53.24
N ARG A 30 -11.64 3.99 -53.57
CA ARG A 30 -12.81 4.86 -53.55
C ARG A 30 -13.05 5.44 -52.13
N HIS A 31 -12.90 4.63 -51.12
CA HIS A 31 -13.04 5.04 -49.74
C HIS A 31 -12.00 6.15 -49.41
N THR A 32 -10.74 5.96 -49.76
CA THR A 32 -9.67 6.93 -49.51
C THR A 32 -9.91 8.22 -50.25
N VAL A 33 -10.33 8.16 -51.51
CA VAL A 33 -10.70 9.36 -52.28
C VAL A 33 -11.82 10.14 -51.59
N LYS A 34 -12.87 9.47 -51.09
CA LYS A 34 -13.97 10.13 -50.35
C LYS A 34 -13.46 10.78 -49.05
N VAL A 35 -12.54 10.13 -48.33
CA VAL A 35 -11.94 10.70 -47.13
C VAL A 35 -11.15 11.96 -47.49
N LEU A 36 -10.40 11.97 -48.59
CA LEU A 36 -9.65 13.14 -49.05
C LEU A 36 -10.55 14.26 -49.50
N LEU A 37 -11.66 13.99 -50.22
CA LEU A 37 -12.69 14.98 -50.57
C LEU A 37 -13.29 15.62 -49.31
N LYS A 38 -13.61 14.80 -48.32
CA LYS A 38 -14.10 15.31 -47.02
C LYS A 38 -13.06 16.18 -46.31
N LYS A 39 -11.77 15.87 -46.38
CA LYS A 39 -10.68 16.67 -45.82
C LYS A 39 -10.54 17.99 -46.58
N ALA A 40 -10.71 17.97 -47.91
CA ALA A 40 -10.75 19.18 -48.74
C ALA A 40 -12.01 20.03 -48.54
N GLY A 41 -13.06 19.46 -47.93
CA GLY A 41 -14.32 20.16 -47.68
C GLY A 41 -15.15 20.48 -48.96
N THR A 42 -14.93 19.74 -50.03
CA THR A 42 -15.62 19.92 -51.32
C THR A 42 -15.65 18.61 -52.11
N ASP A 43 -16.73 18.42 -52.90
CA ASP A 43 -16.87 17.31 -53.82
C ASP A 43 -16.38 17.66 -55.24
N ASP A 44 -16.04 18.91 -55.52
CA ASP A 44 -15.45 19.34 -56.79
C ASP A 44 -13.99 18.83 -56.88
N ALA A 45 -13.70 17.99 -57.85
CA ALA A 45 -12.40 17.34 -58.03
C ALA A 45 -11.22 18.32 -58.18
N GLN A 46 -11.41 19.44 -58.92
CA GLN A 46 -10.36 20.39 -59.15
C GLN A 46 -10.18 21.34 -57.95
N ALA A 47 -11.26 21.71 -57.27
CA ALA A 47 -11.19 22.50 -56.05
C ALA A 47 -10.53 21.65 -54.93
N ALA A 48 -10.92 20.39 -54.76
CA ALA A 48 -10.30 19.46 -53.78
C ALA A 48 -8.80 19.31 -54.04
N GLU A 49 -8.38 19.07 -55.30
CA GLU A 49 -6.97 18.98 -55.65
C GLU A 49 -6.20 20.26 -55.27
N ARG A 50 -6.73 21.46 -55.60
CA ARG A 50 -6.09 22.73 -55.25
C ARG A 50 -5.93 22.89 -53.73
N ILE A 51 -6.99 22.52 -52.99
CA ILE A 51 -6.95 22.59 -51.53
C ILE A 51 -5.93 21.61 -50.97
N LEU A 52 -5.97 20.34 -51.40
CA LEU A 52 -5.02 19.33 -50.93
C LEU A 52 -3.57 19.70 -51.29
N LEU A 53 -3.35 20.26 -52.50
CA LEU A 53 -2.03 20.74 -52.92
C LEU A 53 -1.54 21.97 -52.13
N SER A 54 -2.42 22.69 -51.45
CA SER A 54 -2.05 23.83 -50.58
C SER A 54 -1.71 23.37 -49.14
N MET A 55 -2.04 22.12 -48.77
CA MET A 55 -1.76 21.55 -47.44
C MET A 55 -0.36 20.98 -47.39
N THR A 56 0.45 21.38 -46.45
CA THR A 56 1.75 20.76 -46.18
C THR A 56 1.65 19.63 -45.16
N GLU A 57 0.57 19.59 -44.41
CA GLU A 57 0.26 18.58 -43.41
C GLU A 57 -1.10 17.95 -43.72
N LEU A 58 -1.20 16.61 -43.60
CA LEU A 58 -2.41 15.86 -43.85
C LEU A 58 -2.62 14.80 -42.73
N ASP A 59 -3.69 14.99 -41.97
CA ASP A 59 -4.09 14.03 -40.92
C ASP A 59 -5.24 13.17 -41.43
N LEU A 60 -4.94 11.89 -41.63
CA LEU A 60 -5.87 10.82 -42.03
C LEU A 60 -5.98 9.71 -40.97
N ASN A 61 -5.66 10.00 -39.71
CA ASN A 61 -5.77 9.04 -38.63
C ASN A 61 -7.20 8.53 -38.46
N ARG A 62 -7.35 7.23 -38.12
CA ARG A 62 -8.63 6.60 -37.75
C ARG A 62 -9.73 6.69 -38.81
N ASN A 63 -9.38 6.61 -40.08
CA ASN A 63 -10.32 6.66 -41.20
C ASN A 63 -10.62 5.29 -41.85
N GLN A 64 -10.13 4.18 -41.25
CA GLN A 64 -10.29 2.81 -41.79
C GLN A 64 -9.72 2.64 -43.21
N ILE A 65 -8.76 3.43 -43.60
CA ILE A 65 -8.10 3.41 -44.90
C ILE A 65 -7.32 2.09 -45.05
N THR A 66 -7.44 1.45 -46.22
CA THR A 66 -6.71 0.25 -46.62
C THR A 66 -5.80 0.52 -47.81
N ASP A 67 -6.25 1.30 -48.78
CA ASP A 67 -5.52 1.66 -50.00
C ASP A 67 -5.15 3.15 -49.97
N ILE A 68 -3.87 3.44 -50.15
CA ILE A 68 -3.31 4.81 -50.14
C ILE A 68 -2.75 5.23 -51.48
N SER A 69 -3.08 4.53 -52.56
CA SER A 69 -2.56 4.82 -53.91
C SER A 69 -2.81 6.26 -54.38
N SER A 70 -3.98 6.82 -54.04
CA SER A 70 -4.35 8.21 -54.35
C SER A 70 -3.47 9.26 -53.65
N LEU A 71 -2.79 8.94 -52.56
CA LEU A 71 -1.86 9.81 -51.86
C LEU A 71 -0.57 10.07 -52.66
N GLY A 72 -0.18 9.13 -53.51
CA GLY A 72 1.05 9.25 -54.31
C GLY A 72 1.12 10.48 -55.21
N SER A 73 -0.06 11.15 -55.48
CA SER A 73 -0.12 12.41 -56.20
C SER A 73 0.19 13.65 -55.34
N LEU A 74 0.25 13.54 -54.03
CA LEU A 74 0.43 14.65 -53.08
C LEU A 74 1.89 14.83 -52.66
N THR A 75 2.81 14.92 -53.63
CA THR A 75 4.26 14.88 -53.42
C THR A 75 4.87 16.06 -52.66
N HIS A 76 4.14 17.13 -52.44
CA HIS A 76 4.52 18.34 -51.70
C HIS A 76 4.32 18.21 -50.16
N LEU A 77 3.68 17.14 -49.69
CA LEU A 77 3.44 16.94 -48.26
C LEU A 77 4.76 16.83 -47.49
N THR A 78 4.81 17.52 -46.36
CA THR A 78 5.92 17.42 -45.39
C THR A 78 5.54 16.60 -44.17
N THR A 79 4.26 16.58 -43.82
CA THR A 79 3.74 15.86 -42.68
C THR A 79 2.52 15.02 -43.06
N LEU A 80 2.56 13.73 -42.75
CA LEU A 80 1.49 12.79 -43.07
C LEU A 80 1.20 11.88 -41.86
N HIS A 81 -0.04 11.94 -41.37
CA HIS A 81 -0.50 11.06 -40.29
C HIS A 81 -1.51 10.05 -40.82
N LEU A 82 -1.18 8.76 -40.72
CA LEU A 82 -1.98 7.62 -41.19
C LEU A 82 -2.23 6.59 -40.08
N SER A 83 -2.07 6.98 -38.82
CA SER A 83 -2.17 6.00 -37.73
C SER A 83 -3.61 5.47 -37.54
N HIS A 84 -3.71 4.27 -36.93
CA HIS A 84 -5.00 3.63 -36.69
C HIS A 84 -5.85 3.41 -37.97
N ASN A 85 -5.22 2.94 -39.04
CA ASN A 85 -5.88 2.52 -40.27
C ASN A 85 -5.71 0.99 -40.49
N ARG A 86 -5.94 0.50 -41.70
CA ARG A 86 -5.83 -0.91 -42.08
C ARG A 86 -4.89 -1.10 -43.26
N ILE A 87 -3.89 -0.22 -43.39
CA ILE A 87 -2.96 -0.14 -44.52
C ILE A 87 -2.03 -1.34 -44.46
N THR A 88 -1.87 -2.02 -45.61
CA THR A 88 -0.92 -3.13 -45.81
C THR A 88 0.20 -2.77 -46.77
N ASP A 89 -0.12 -2.02 -47.83
CA ASP A 89 0.83 -1.60 -48.88
C ASP A 89 1.08 -0.09 -48.78
N ILE A 90 2.37 0.27 -48.72
CA ILE A 90 2.84 1.67 -48.64
C ILE A 90 3.78 2.02 -49.80
N SER A 91 3.81 1.21 -50.87
CA SER A 91 4.68 1.42 -52.03
C SER A 91 4.55 2.84 -52.64
N PHE A 92 3.33 3.40 -52.63
CA PHE A 92 3.04 4.74 -53.15
C PHE A 92 3.70 5.85 -52.31
N LEU A 93 4.02 5.63 -51.05
CA LEU A 93 4.67 6.63 -50.22
C LEU A 93 6.09 6.98 -50.70
N GLY A 94 6.76 6.07 -51.41
CA GLY A 94 8.10 6.30 -51.92
C GLY A 94 8.25 7.53 -52.84
N SER A 95 7.13 8.03 -53.42
CA SER A 95 7.11 9.26 -54.22
C SER A 95 7.05 10.56 -53.40
N LEU A 96 6.71 10.45 -52.09
CA LEU A 96 6.50 11.62 -51.21
C LEU A 96 7.85 12.08 -50.58
N THR A 97 8.84 12.37 -51.39
CA THR A 97 10.22 12.61 -50.94
C THR A 97 10.43 13.90 -50.12
N HIS A 98 9.41 14.78 -50.05
CA HIS A 98 9.45 15.94 -49.18
C HIS A 98 8.98 15.71 -47.77
N LEU A 99 8.51 14.48 -47.44
CA LEU A 99 8.08 14.15 -46.09
C LEU A 99 9.25 14.26 -45.08
N THR A 100 8.99 15.00 -44.01
CA THR A 100 9.83 15.10 -42.82
C THR A 100 9.23 14.37 -41.63
N THR A 101 7.89 14.25 -41.57
CA THR A 101 7.18 13.55 -40.50
C THR A 101 6.18 12.57 -41.10
N LEU A 102 6.28 11.31 -40.66
CA LEU A 102 5.40 10.22 -41.11
C LEU A 102 4.99 9.34 -39.92
N ASP A 103 3.68 9.27 -39.66
CA ASP A 103 3.11 8.34 -38.69
C ASP A 103 2.27 7.26 -39.38
N LEU A 104 2.76 6.03 -39.36
CA LEU A 104 2.12 4.82 -39.88
C LEU A 104 1.72 3.85 -38.76
N SER A 105 1.70 4.29 -37.52
CA SER A 105 1.42 3.46 -36.35
C SER A 105 0.05 2.79 -36.44
N LYS A 106 -0.03 1.58 -35.84
CA LYS A 106 -1.29 0.82 -35.77
C LYS A 106 -1.96 0.60 -37.11
N ASN A 107 -1.20 -0.02 -38.02
CA ASN A 107 -1.62 -0.51 -39.31
C ASN A 107 -1.30 -2.02 -39.45
N GLN A 108 -1.33 -2.55 -40.66
CA GLN A 108 -1.05 -3.96 -40.98
C GLN A 108 0.14 -4.10 -41.96
N ILE A 109 1.07 -3.17 -41.92
CA ILE A 109 2.19 -3.05 -42.83
C ILE A 109 3.20 -4.18 -42.55
N THR A 110 3.69 -4.83 -43.57
CA THR A 110 4.72 -5.88 -43.52
C THR A 110 6.01 -5.48 -44.20
N ASP A 111 5.95 -4.71 -45.28
CA ASP A 111 7.09 -4.22 -46.05
C ASP A 111 7.19 -2.70 -45.99
N ILE A 112 8.40 -2.20 -45.66
CA ILE A 112 8.72 -0.79 -45.55
C ILE A 112 9.88 -0.39 -46.52
N SER A 113 10.21 -1.20 -47.49
CA SER A 113 11.29 -0.96 -48.42
C SER A 113 11.18 0.36 -49.18
N SER A 114 9.92 0.77 -49.50
CA SER A 114 9.60 2.03 -50.15
C SER A 114 10.00 3.27 -49.35
N LEU A 115 10.13 3.16 -48.01
CA LEU A 115 10.56 4.28 -47.17
C LEU A 115 12.03 4.65 -47.37
N SER A 116 12.86 3.79 -47.97
CA SER A 116 14.30 4.06 -48.22
C SER A 116 14.54 5.31 -49.09
N SER A 117 13.55 5.72 -49.91
CA SER A 117 13.62 6.93 -50.75
C SER A 117 13.30 8.22 -49.97
N LEU A 118 12.70 8.13 -48.76
CA LEU A 118 12.25 9.27 -47.98
C LEU A 118 13.39 9.83 -47.09
N THR A 119 14.52 10.16 -47.69
CA THR A 119 15.73 10.56 -46.95
C THR A 119 15.62 11.87 -46.19
N ASN A 120 14.57 12.66 -46.41
CA ASN A 120 14.28 13.89 -45.68
C ASN A 120 13.52 13.65 -44.34
N LEU A 121 13.12 12.39 -44.06
CA LEU A 121 12.42 12.09 -42.83
C LEU A 121 13.28 12.39 -41.60
N THR A 122 12.71 13.14 -40.67
CA THR A 122 13.23 13.44 -39.34
C THR A 122 12.46 12.71 -38.24
N THR A 123 11.15 12.48 -38.48
CA THR A 123 10.27 11.78 -37.52
C THR A 123 9.53 10.65 -38.23
N LEU A 124 9.68 9.43 -37.70
CA LEU A 124 9.03 8.23 -38.22
C LEU A 124 8.47 7.40 -37.08
N SER A 125 7.17 7.06 -37.17
CA SER A 125 6.51 6.13 -36.26
C SER A 125 5.90 4.95 -37.01
N LEU A 126 6.35 3.73 -36.64
CA LEU A 126 5.92 2.45 -37.23
C LEU A 126 5.33 1.51 -36.16
N TYR A 127 4.99 2.07 -35.02
CA TYR A 127 4.49 1.33 -33.85
C TYR A 127 3.28 0.45 -34.19
N SER A 128 3.27 -0.78 -33.72
CA SER A 128 2.12 -1.70 -33.86
C SER A 128 1.77 -2.00 -35.34
N ASN A 129 2.75 -2.49 -36.09
CA ASN A 129 2.63 -3.07 -37.43
C ASN A 129 3.06 -4.55 -37.44
N GLN A 130 3.15 -5.16 -38.61
CA GLN A 130 3.59 -6.55 -38.80
C GLN A 130 4.96 -6.65 -39.49
N ILE A 131 5.78 -5.59 -39.40
CA ILE A 131 7.09 -5.46 -40.01
C ILE A 131 8.06 -6.43 -39.35
N THR A 132 8.88 -7.10 -40.16
CA THR A 132 9.92 -8.01 -39.68
C THR A 132 11.33 -7.57 -40.12
N ASP A 133 11.46 -6.84 -41.21
CA ASP A 133 12.71 -6.28 -41.69
C ASP A 133 12.72 -4.76 -41.64
N PHE A 134 13.61 -4.21 -40.83
CA PHE A 134 13.80 -2.79 -40.62
C PHE A 134 15.11 -2.29 -41.22
N SER A 135 15.88 -3.11 -41.92
CA SER A 135 17.22 -2.78 -42.47
C SER A 135 17.20 -1.53 -43.37
N PHE A 136 16.10 -1.33 -44.11
CA PHE A 136 15.90 -0.18 -44.99
C PHE A 136 15.95 1.17 -44.26
N LEU A 137 15.64 1.20 -42.96
CA LEU A 137 15.71 2.43 -42.17
C LEU A 137 17.12 2.97 -42.01
N GLY A 138 18.16 2.13 -42.19
CA GLY A 138 19.57 2.56 -42.09
C GLY A 138 19.97 3.64 -43.10
N SER A 139 19.20 3.85 -44.18
CA SER A 139 19.40 4.93 -45.16
C SER A 139 18.85 6.27 -44.70
N LEU A 140 17.95 6.28 -43.70
CA LEU A 140 17.24 7.49 -43.22
C LEU A 140 18.07 8.24 -42.17
N THR A 141 19.28 8.64 -42.51
CA THR A 141 20.26 9.21 -41.57
C THR A 141 19.87 10.57 -40.98
N ASN A 142 18.86 11.23 -41.54
CA ASN A 142 18.31 12.48 -41.00
C ASN A 142 17.28 12.28 -39.86
N LEU A 143 16.94 11.01 -39.52
CA LEU A 143 16.01 10.73 -38.45
C LEU A 143 16.53 11.26 -37.08
N THR A 144 15.69 12.03 -36.41
CA THR A 144 15.87 12.50 -35.04
C THR A 144 14.94 11.78 -34.08
N THR A 145 13.77 11.33 -34.56
CA THR A 145 12.77 10.61 -33.78
C THR A 145 12.33 9.34 -34.50
N LEU A 146 12.48 8.19 -33.82
CA LEU A 146 12.09 6.88 -34.35
C LEU A 146 11.34 6.08 -33.31
N ASN A 147 10.10 5.65 -33.64
CA ASN A 147 9.28 4.78 -32.81
C ASN A 147 8.97 3.48 -33.57
N ILE A 148 9.49 2.36 -33.05
CA ILE A 148 9.31 1.05 -33.68
C ILE A 148 8.88 -0.01 -32.65
N TRP A 149 7.93 -0.84 -33.07
CA TRP A 149 7.47 -2.00 -32.31
C TRP A 149 7.17 -3.15 -33.28
N GLY A 150 7.79 -4.28 -33.06
CA GLY A 150 7.57 -5.45 -33.91
C GLY A 150 8.34 -6.67 -33.46
N LYS A 151 8.35 -7.68 -34.33
CA LYS A 151 9.15 -8.90 -34.14
C LYS A 151 10.59 -8.70 -34.62
N ILE A 152 11.19 -7.59 -34.21
CA ILE A 152 12.53 -7.19 -34.65
C ILE A 152 13.55 -8.18 -34.07
N THR A 153 14.45 -8.67 -34.90
CA THR A 153 15.54 -9.55 -34.48
C THR A 153 16.90 -8.92 -34.69
N ASP A 154 17.02 -7.95 -35.60
CA ASP A 154 18.25 -7.22 -35.89
C ASP A 154 18.00 -5.71 -35.82
N ILE A 155 18.81 -5.01 -35.05
CA ILE A 155 18.81 -3.56 -34.89
C ILE A 155 20.12 -2.90 -35.29
N SER A 156 20.99 -3.62 -36.00
CA SER A 156 22.31 -3.12 -36.45
C SER A 156 22.20 -1.84 -37.28
N PHE A 157 21.11 -1.68 -38.03
CA PHE A 157 20.83 -0.48 -38.82
C PHE A 157 20.76 0.81 -37.97
N LEU A 158 20.45 0.72 -36.68
CA LEU A 158 20.42 1.89 -35.78
C LEU A 158 21.80 2.54 -35.66
N GLY A 159 22.88 1.78 -35.79
CA GLY A 159 24.23 2.33 -35.71
C GLY A 159 24.54 3.44 -36.74
N SER A 160 23.81 3.50 -37.87
CA SER A 160 23.92 4.57 -38.86
C SER A 160 23.09 5.81 -38.57
N LEU A 161 22.12 5.71 -37.65
CA LEU A 161 21.16 6.79 -37.35
C LEU A 161 21.66 7.72 -36.24
N THR A 162 22.86 8.23 -36.35
CA THR A 162 23.58 8.98 -35.30
C THR A 162 22.93 10.35 -34.95
N ASN A 163 21.99 10.83 -35.76
CA ASN A 163 21.23 12.04 -35.48
C ASN A 163 20.00 11.82 -34.55
N LEU A 164 19.73 10.55 -34.14
CA LEU A 164 18.62 10.27 -33.26
C LEU A 164 18.79 10.96 -31.90
N THR A 165 17.74 11.70 -31.51
CA THR A 165 17.54 12.31 -30.18
C THR A 165 16.49 11.57 -29.38
N THR A 166 15.51 10.95 -30.06
CA THR A 166 14.43 10.20 -29.47
C THR A 166 14.29 8.84 -30.12
N LEU A 167 14.42 7.77 -29.33
CA LEU A 167 14.23 6.39 -29.77
C LEU A 167 13.27 5.64 -28.84
N SER A 168 12.24 5.04 -29.43
CA SER A 168 11.38 4.09 -28.74
C SER A 168 11.41 2.75 -29.47
N LEU A 169 11.91 1.71 -28.80
CA LEU A 169 12.13 0.39 -29.37
C LEU A 169 11.53 -0.69 -28.47
N TYR A 170 10.57 -1.44 -29.01
CA TYR A 170 10.00 -2.60 -28.34
C TYR A 170 10.15 -3.86 -29.18
N SER A 171 10.86 -4.86 -28.65
CA SER A 171 10.92 -6.20 -29.24
C SER A 171 11.35 -7.26 -28.22
N LYS A 172 10.57 -8.33 -28.10
CA LYS A 172 10.90 -9.47 -27.21
C LYS A 172 12.00 -10.38 -27.73
N LYS A 173 12.58 -10.09 -28.90
CA LYS A 173 13.55 -10.99 -29.55
C LYS A 173 14.96 -10.42 -29.60
N ILE A 174 15.13 -9.14 -29.34
CA ILE A 174 16.47 -8.52 -29.33
C ILE A 174 17.13 -8.85 -28.00
N THR A 175 18.37 -9.32 -28.07
CA THR A 175 19.19 -9.62 -26.90
C THR A 175 20.43 -8.73 -26.82
N ASP A 176 20.87 -8.18 -27.93
CA ASP A 176 22.04 -7.29 -28.01
C ASP A 176 21.61 -5.88 -28.39
N PHE A 177 21.84 -4.94 -27.47
CA PHE A 177 21.58 -3.52 -27.62
C PHE A 177 22.85 -2.68 -27.67
N SER A 178 24.03 -3.30 -27.80
CA SER A 178 25.35 -2.63 -27.79
C SER A 178 25.48 -1.54 -28.85
N PHE A 179 24.81 -1.67 -29.99
CA PHE A 179 24.77 -0.68 -31.07
C PHE A 179 24.31 0.69 -30.63
N LEU A 180 23.45 0.75 -29.59
CA LEU A 180 22.93 2.01 -29.06
C LEU A 180 24.03 2.89 -28.46
N SER A 181 25.18 2.32 -28.08
CA SER A 181 26.33 3.08 -27.54
C SER A 181 26.87 4.16 -28.49
N SER A 182 26.64 4.02 -29.81
CA SER A 182 27.02 5.01 -30.82
C SER A 182 26.07 6.21 -30.92
N LEU A 183 24.84 6.09 -30.37
CA LEU A 183 23.77 7.11 -30.49
C LEU A 183 23.90 8.16 -29.39
N THR A 184 25.02 8.81 -29.26
CA THR A 184 25.36 9.72 -28.17
C THR A 184 24.51 11.01 -28.14
N ASN A 185 23.75 11.30 -29.20
CA ASN A 185 22.81 12.43 -29.26
C ASN A 185 21.46 12.14 -28.62
N LEU A 186 21.20 10.89 -28.17
CA LEU A 186 19.95 10.54 -27.54
C LEU A 186 19.73 11.34 -26.26
N THR A 187 18.54 11.96 -26.19
CA THR A 187 18.00 12.63 -25.00
C THR A 187 16.84 11.84 -24.40
N THR A 188 16.10 11.11 -25.22
CA THR A 188 14.96 10.29 -24.81
C THR A 188 15.11 8.87 -25.37
N LEU A 189 15.14 7.87 -24.46
CA LEU A 189 15.25 6.47 -24.83
C LEU A 189 14.20 5.64 -24.08
N ASN A 190 13.32 4.99 -24.85
CA ASN A 190 12.35 4.03 -24.32
C ASN A 190 12.65 2.62 -24.84
N LEU A 191 13.08 1.75 -23.93
CA LEU A 191 13.33 0.34 -24.15
C LEU A 191 12.44 -0.54 -23.26
N SER A 192 11.30 -0.05 -22.81
CA SER A 192 10.37 -0.80 -21.96
C SER A 192 9.84 -2.05 -22.66
N TYR A 193 9.45 -3.07 -21.85
CA TYR A 193 8.82 -4.32 -22.31
C TYR A 193 9.71 -5.16 -23.26
N ASN A 194 11.02 -5.09 -23.10
CA ASN A 194 11.99 -5.95 -23.75
C ASN A 194 12.41 -7.12 -22.83
N GLN A 195 13.50 -7.80 -23.16
CA GLN A 195 14.11 -8.83 -22.32
C GLN A 195 15.58 -8.50 -22.04
N ILE A 196 15.87 -7.21 -21.86
CA ILE A 196 17.22 -6.69 -21.64
C ILE A 196 17.74 -7.18 -20.30
N THR A 197 18.95 -7.72 -20.31
CA THR A 197 19.69 -8.11 -19.11
C THR A 197 20.91 -7.24 -18.88
N ASP A 198 21.60 -6.81 -19.95
CA ASP A 198 22.77 -5.94 -19.89
C ASP A 198 22.44 -4.55 -20.46
N ILE A 199 22.72 -3.53 -19.67
CA ILE A 199 22.53 -2.11 -20.01
C ILE A 199 23.85 -1.32 -19.98
N SER A 200 24.99 -1.99 -19.99
CA SER A 200 26.30 -1.34 -19.93
C SER A 200 26.54 -0.31 -21.05
N PHE A 201 25.92 -0.51 -22.22
CA PHE A 201 25.94 0.41 -23.34
C PHE A 201 25.39 1.81 -22.99
N LEU A 202 24.50 1.94 -21.99
CA LEU A 202 23.93 3.21 -21.58
C LEU A 202 24.98 4.18 -20.99
N GLY A 203 26.10 3.67 -20.47
CA GLY A 203 27.14 4.50 -19.87
C GLY A 203 27.74 5.55 -20.81
N SER A 204 27.62 5.36 -22.13
CA SER A 204 28.05 6.33 -23.16
C SER A 204 27.01 7.40 -23.51
N LEU A 205 25.74 7.18 -23.13
CA LEU A 205 24.60 8.03 -23.51
C LEU A 205 24.34 9.15 -22.49
N THR A 206 25.36 9.92 -22.18
CA THR A 206 25.34 10.94 -21.11
C THR A 206 24.41 12.12 -21.36
N ASN A 207 23.88 12.30 -22.57
CA ASN A 207 22.91 13.32 -22.90
C ASN A 207 21.44 12.93 -22.56
N LEU A 208 21.21 11.71 -22.08
CA LEU A 208 19.86 11.26 -21.73
C LEU A 208 19.26 12.10 -20.59
N THR A 209 18.05 12.59 -20.85
CA THR A 209 17.16 13.26 -19.89
C THR A 209 15.97 12.39 -19.50
N THR A 210 15.54 11.50 -20.41
CA THR A 210 14.43 10.57 -20.17
C THR A 210 14.84 9.16 -20.54
N LEU A 211 14.73 8.22 -19.59
CA LEU A 211 15.04 6.81 -19.78
C LEU A 211 13.92 5.93 -19.24
N GLU A 212 13.37 5.09 -20.12
CA GLU A 212 12.31 4.14 -19.77
C GLU A 212 12.80 2.70 -20.04
N LEU A 213 12.85 1.89 -18.98
CA LEU A 213 13.32 0.51 -19.00
C LEU A 213 12.33 -0.47 -18.35
N LYS A 214 11.05 -0.08 -18.20
CA LYS A 214 10.02 -0.89 -17.53
C LYS A 214 9.93 -2.32 -18.08
N SER A 215 9.65 -3.27 -17.20
CA SER A 215 9.38 -4.67 -17.58
C SER A 215 10.52 -5.31 -18.41
N ASN A 216 11.76 -5.12 -17.96
CA ASN A 216 12.95 -5.80 -18.45
C ASN A 216 13.45 -6.85 -17.44
N ARG A 217 14.62 -7.45 -17.70
CA ARG A 217 15.27 -8.45 -16.84
C ARG A 217 16.66 -7.99 -16.38
N ILE A 218 16.79 -6.71 -16.11
CA ILE A 218 18.05 -6.06 -15.80
C ILE A 218 18.50 -6.50 -14.40
N THR A 219 19.76 -6.90 -14.26
CA THR A 219 20.36 -7.32 -12.99
C THR A 219 21.38 -6.31 -12.47
N GLU A 220 22.09 -5.65 -13.38
CA GLU A 220 23.12 -4.67 -13.06
C GLU A 220 22.71 -3.29 -13.57
N ILE A 221 22.61 -2.32 -12.66
CA ILE A 221 22.08 -0.97 -12.95
C ILE A 221 23.00 0.15 -12.48
N SER A 222 24.13 -0.17 -11.86
CA SER A 222 25.08 0.82 -11.33
C SER A 222 25.59 1.81 -12.38
N PHE A 223 25.65 1.39 -13.63
CA PHE A 223 26.03 2.24 -14.77
C PHE A 223 25.15 3.47 -14.94
N LEU A 224 23.89 3.39 -14.52
CA LEU A 224 22.94 4.50 -14.62
C LEU A 224 23.37 5.72 -13.77
N GLY A 225 24.20 5.52 -12.74
CA GLY A 225 24.73 6.60 -11.94
C GLY A 225 25.58 7.64 -12.69
N SER A 226 26.09 7.30 -13.90
CA SER A 226 26.80 8.22 -14.78
C SER A 226 25.86 9.16 -15.57
N LEU A 227 24.57 8.85 -15.66
CA LEU A 227 23.60 9.59 -16.45
C LEU A 227 23.00 10.77 -15.65
N THR A 228 23.84 11.65 -15.18
CA THR A 228 23.46 12.74 -14.25
C THR A 228 22.52 13.79 -14.84
N ASN A 229 22.31 13.80 -16.17
CA ASN A 229 21.33 14.69 -16.83
C ASN A 229 19.89 14.15 -16.78
N LEU A 230 19.66 12.93 -16.24
CA LEU A 230 18.32 12.37 -16.17
C LEU A 230 17.40 13.20 -15.30
N THR A 231 16.23 13.53 -15.86
CA THR A 231 15.09 14.15 -15.18
C THR A 231 13.95 13.16 -14.99
N THR A 232 13.85 12.15 -15.85
CA THR A 232 12.82 11.12 -15.81
C THR A 232 13.46 9.73 -15.92
N LEU A 233 13.21 8.85 -14.96
CA LEU A 233 13.69 7.48 -14.95
C LEU A 233 12.58 6.51 -14.56
N HIS A 234 12.30 5.54 -15.45
CA HIS A 234 11.30 4.51 -15.24
C HIS A 234 11.95 3.11 -15.25
N LEU A 235 11.93 2.44 -14.10
CA LEU A 235 12.51 1.11 -13.87
C LEU A 235 11.47 0.10 -13.31
N GLY A 236 10.19 0.37 -13.48
CA GLY A 236 9.13 -0.49 -12.97
C GLY A 236 9.18 -1.92 -13.53
N GLY A 237 8.95 -2.94 -12.67
CA GLY A 237 8.86 -4.34 -13.09
C GLY A 237 10.18 -4.98 -13.55
N THR A 238 11.32 -4.49 -13.08
CA THR A 238 12.66 -5.01 -13.44
C THR A 238 13.23 -5.99 -12.41
N ARG A 239 12.59 -6.15 -11.24
CA ARG A 239 13.01 -7.01 -10.10
C ARG A 239 14.28 -6.54 -9.41
N ILE A 240 14.59 -5.27 -9.49
CA ILE A 240 15.74 -4.63 -8.85
C ILE A 240 15.59 -4.69 -7.33
N THR A 241 16.71 -4.83 -6.62
CA THR A 241 16.81 -4.77 -5.15
C THR A 241 17.67 -3.61 -4.67
N ASP A 242 18.74 -3.28 -5.40
CA ASP A 242 19.68 -2.18 -5.06
C ASP A 242 19.47 -1.00 -6.00
N ILE A 243 19.22 0.16 -5.41
CA ILE A 243 19.02 1.45 -6.10
C ILE A 243 20.01 2.52 -5.64
N SER A 244 21.12 2.13 -5.00
CA SER A 244 22.09 3.06 -4.41
C SER A 244 22.62 4.11 -5.40
N PHE A 245 22.76 3.75 -6.68
CA PHE A 245 23.19 4.65 -7.73
C PHE A 245 22.26 5.86 -7.95
N VAL A 246 20.97 5.72 -7.58
CA VAL A 246 19.95 6.76 -7.81
C VAL A 246 20.29 8.04 -7.05
N GLY A 247 20.96 7.94 -5.90
CA GLY A 247 21.42 9.10 -5.14
C GLY A 247 22.35 10.05 -5.89
N LEU A 248 22.96 9.60 -7.00
CA LEU A 248 23.81 10.43 -7.88
C LEU A 248 23.00 11.24 -8.89
N LEU A 249 21.74 10.90 -9.12
CA LEU A 249 20.87 11.47 -10.16
C LEU A 249 20.04 12.64 -9.64
N THR A 250 20.68 13.64 -9.08
CA THR A 250 20.03 14.76 -8.36
C THR A 250 19.13 15.66 -9.23
N ASN A 251 19.17 15.52 -10.55
CA ASN A 251 18.28 16.26 -11.46
C ASN A 251 16.92 15.56 -11.67
N LEU A 252 16.69 14.39 -11.09
CA LEU A 252 15.43 13.66 -11.25
C LEU A 252 14.24 14.46 -10.69
N THR A 253 13.20 14.56 -11.51
CA THR A 253 11.88 15.11 -11.16
C THR A 253 10.83 14.01 -11.12
N THR A 254 11.01 12.94 -11.91
CA THR A 254 10.12 11.79 -11.98
C THR A 254 10.90 10.49 -11.85
N LEU A 255 10.54 9.66 -10.89
CA LEU A 255 11.14 8.36 -10.66
C LEU A 255 10.05 7.31 -10.46
N ASP A 256 10.07 6.27 -11.30
CA ASP A 256 9.18 5.12 -11.21
C ASP A 256 9.99 3.84 -10.96
N LEU A 257 9.80 3.25 -9.80
CA LEU A 257 10.43 2.03 -9.30
C LEU A 257 9.40 0.97 -8.94
N ASN A 258 8.17 1.06 -9.44
CA ASN A 258 7.09 0.15 -9.07
C ASN A 258 7.40 -1.32 -9.42
N HIS A 259 6.70 -2.26 -8.75
CA HIS A 259 6.82 -3.69 -9.02
C HIS A 259 8.26 -4.22 -9.01
N ASN A 260 9.07 -3.81 -8.02
CA ASN A 260 10.43 -4.28 -7.80
C ASN A 260 10.55 -5.06 -6.47
N ARG A 261 11.77 -5.20 -5.93
CA ARG A 261 12.04 -5.88 -4.66
C ARG A 261 12.88 -5.02 -3.73
N ILE A 262 12.66 -3.71 -3.80
CA ILE A 262 13.43 -2.70 -3.08
C ILE A 262 13.01 -2.76 -1.60
N THR A 263 14.02 -2.75 -0.72
CA THR A 263 13.85 -2.67 0.74
C THR A 263 14.45 -1.38 1.30
N ASP A 264 15.57 -0.92 0.74
CA ASP A 264 16.29 0.27 1.17
C ASP A 264 16.08 1.42 0.17
N ILE A 265 15.59 2.54 0.67
CA ILE A 265 15.36 3.78 -0.09
C ILE A 265 16.14 4.97 0.49
N SER A 266 17.11 4.73 1.36
CA SER A 266 17.91 5.77 2.01
C SER A 266 18.58 6.73 1.02
N PHE A 267 18.94 6.25 -0.16
CA PHE A 267 19.58 7.03 -1.22
C PHE A 267 18.68 8.09 -1.85
N LEU A 268 17.37 8.02 -1.62
CA LEU A 268 16.42 9.00 -2.18
C LEU A 268 16.49 10.36 -1.48
N ASP A 269 17.08 10.46 -0.29
CA ASP A 269 17.16 11.69 0.51
C ASP A 269 17.84 12.86 -0.22
N SER A 270 18.75 12.54 -1.16
CA SER A 270 19.46 13.50 -2.00
C SER A 270 18.65 14.05 -3.18
N LEU A 271 17.52 13.40 -3.55
CA LEU A 271 16.74 13.72 -4.74
C LEU A 271 15.68 14.80 -4.49
N THR A 272 16.09 15.91 -3.93
CA THR A 272 15.17 16.98 -3.49
C THR A 272 14.38 17.65 -4.63
N ASN A 273 14.72 17.40 -5.90
CA ASN A 273 13.98 17.91 -7.06
C ASN A 273 12.80 17.00 -7.46
N LEU A 274 12.62 15.85 -6.83
CA LEU A 274 11.51 14.94 -7.17
C LEU A 274 10.16 15.59 -6.91
N THR A 275 9.29 15.49 -7.92
CA THR A 275 7.87 15.86 -7.87
C THR A 275 6.96 14.66 -7.94
N THR A 276 7.40 13.59 -8.62
CA THR A 276 6.63 12.36 -8.78
C THR A 276 7.51 11.15 -8.43
N LEU A 277 7.04 10.33 -7.50
CA LEU A 277 7.71 9.11 -7.05
C LEU A 277 6.70 7.96 -6.96
N ASP A 278 6.95 6.90 -7.73
CA ASP A 278 6.19 5.66 -7.69
C ASP A 278 7.07 4.53 -7.13
N LEU A 279 6.73 4.04 -5.95
CA LEU A 279 7.35 2.94 -5.22
C LEU A 279 6.38 1.77 -4.99
N CYS A 280 5.24 1.75 -5.70
CA CYS A 280 4.20 0.73 -5.56
C CYS A 280 4.76 -0.69 -5.69
N SER A 281 4.24 -1.62 -4.89
CA SER A 281 4.57 -3.05 -4.96
C SER A 281 6.08 -3.33 -4.82
N ASN A 282 6.64 -2.91 -3.70
CA ASN A 282 7.99 -3.21 -3.24
C ASN A 282 7.97 -3.90 -1.86
N ARG A 283 9.07 -3.86 -1.10
CA ARG A 283 9.20 -4.42 0.25
C ARG A 283 9.76 -3.40 1.24
N ILE A 284 9.34 -2.15 1.07
CA ILE A 284 9.85 -1.01 1.85
C ILE A 284 9.17 -1.04 3.22
N THR A 285 9.98 -0.91 4.28
CA THR A 285 9.52 -0.82 5.67
C THR A 285 9.77 0.57 6.25
N ASP A 286 10.92 1.19 5.93
CA ASP A 286 11.33 2.50 6.42
C ASP A 286 11.26 3.56 5.32
N ILE A 287 10.46 4.60 5.56
CA ILE A 287 10.29 5.75 4.66
C ILE A 287 10.79 7.06 5.28
N SER A 288 11.58 7.00 6.35
CA SER A 288 12.10 8.19 7.05
C SER A 288 12.85 9.14 6.12
N PHE A 289 13.54 8.60 5.13
CA PHE A 289 14.31 9.34 4.13
C PHE A 289 13.46 10.19 3.17
N LEU A 290 12.20 9.84 2.98
CA LEU A 290 11.29 10.62 2.12
C LEU A 290 11.00 12.01 2.68
N GLY A 291 11.23 12.23 3.98
CA GLY A 291 10.98 13.51 4.65
C GLY A 291 11.75 14.70 4.06
N SER A 292 12.86 14.47 3.36
CA SER A 292 13.66 15.51 2.68
C SER A 292 13.07 15.93 1.32
N LEU A 293 12.18 15.11 0.72
CA LEU A 293 11.66 15.32 -0.62
C LEU A 293 10.45 16.27 -0.65
N THR A 294 10.63 17.45 -0.12
CA THR A 294 9.54 18.44 0.11
C THR A 294 8.87 18.96 -1.16
N ASN A 295 9.46 18.73 -2.35
CA ASN A 295 8.86 19.09 -3.64
C ASN A 295 7.90 18.04 -4.21
N LEU A 296 7.75 16.87 -3.55
CA LEU A 296 6.84 15.83 -4.00
C LEU A 296 5.39 16.33 -4.04
N THR A 297 4.74 16.12 -5.20
CA THR A 297 3.32 16.35 -5.43
C THR A 297 2.55 15.04 -5.58
N THR A 298 3.21 13.99 -6.07
CA THR A 298 2.61 12.66 -6.28
C THR A 298 3.52 11.59 -5.69
N LEU A 299 2.98 10.76 -4.81
CA LEU A 299 3.68 9.67 -4.14
C LEU A 299 2.79 8.42 -4.09
N ASP A 300 3.24 7.34 -4.73
CA ASP A 300 2.60 6.03 -4.65
C ASP A 300 3.47 5.07 -3.84
N LEU A 301 2.95 4.59 -2.71
CA LEU A 301 3.59 3.66 -1.78
C LEU A 301 2.77 2.37 -1.60
N ARG A 302 1.77 2.11 -2.44
CA ARG A 302 0.91 0.91 -2.34
C ARG A 302 1.71 -0.38 -2.32
N GLY A 303 1.19 -1.39 -1.60
CA GLY A 303 1.73 -2.73 -1.63
C GLY A 303 3.17 -2.83 -1.12
N ASN A 304 3.46 -2.16 0.00
CA ASN A 304 4.71 -2.22 0.73
C ASN A 304 4.50 -2.79 2.15
N GLU A 305 5.54 -2.80 2.96
CA GLU A 305 5.53 -3.29 4.35
C GLU A 305 5.72 -2.13 5.35
N ILE A 306 5.22 -0.93 5.00
CA ILE A 306 5.42 0.30 5.77
C ILE A 306 4.57 0.24 7.05
N THR A 307 5.20 0.52 8.19
CA THR A 307 4.55 0.60 9.49
C THR A 307 4.47 2.00 10.05
N ASP A 308 5.42 2.87 9.73
CA ASP A 308 5.53 4.26 10.20
C ASP A 308 5.50 5.24 9.03
N ILE A 309 4.59 6.21 9.07
CA ILE A 309 4.41 7.23 8.03
C ILE A 309 4.84 8.63 8.49
N CYS A 310 5.61 8.73 9.56
CA CYS A 310 6.03 9.98 10.17
C CYS A 310 6.74 10.95 9.22
N ALA A 311 7.55 10.43 8.32
CA ALA A 311 8.28 11.23 7.35
C ALA A 311 7.37 12.05 6.41
N LEU A 312 6.15 11.55 6.14
CA LEU A 312 5.21 12.21 5.24
C LEU A 312 4.74 13.58 5.75
N ARG A 313 4.90 13.86 7.06
CA ARG A 313 4.51 15.15 7.66
C ARG A 313 5.23 16.35 7.01
N SER A 314 6.45 16.16 6.53
CA SER A 314 7.24 17.23 5.90
C SER A 314 6.88 17.48 4.44
N LEU A 315 6.12 16.57 3.82
CA LEU A 315 5.75 16.63 2.40
C LEU A 315 4.50 17.50 2.17
N THR A 316 4.59 18.77 2.47
CA THR A 316 3.45 19.72 2.45
C THR A 316 2.90 20.03 1.06
N ASN A 317 3.64 19.67 -0.01
CA ASN A 317 3.22 19.89 -1.40
C ASN A 317 2.49 18.68 -2.01
N LEU A 318 2.31 17.58 -1.27
CA LEU A 318 1.61 16.40 -1.78
C LEU A 318 0.15 16.73 -2.12
N THR A 319 -0.24 16.39 -3.35
CA THR A 319 -1.62 16.45 -3.85
C THR A 319 -2.20 15.06 -4.07
N THR A 320 -1.34 14.06 -4.28
CA THR A 320 -1.72 12.67 -4.49
C THR A 320 -0.83 11.77 -3.66
N LEU A 321 -1.44 10.99 -2.78
CA LEU A 321 -0.77 9.99 -1.94
C LEU A 321 -1.58 8.69 -1.97
N ASP A 322 -0.91 7.58 -2.25
CA ASP A 322 -1.51 6.26 -2.16
C ASP A 322 -0.70 5.37 -1.20
N LEU A 323 -1.35 4.84 -0.18
CA LEU A 323 -0.78 4.01 0.90
C LEU A 323 -1.46 2.64 1.01
N GLU A 324 -2.34 2.29 0.05
CA GLU A 324 -3.09 1.04 0.05
C GLU A 324 -2.18 -0.19 0.23
N ASN A 325 -2.66 -1.23 0.92
CA ASN A 325 -1.92 -2.48 1.13
C ASN A 325 -0.55 -2.29 1.83
N ASN A 326 -0.53 -1.55 2.95
CA ASN A 326 0.59 -1.42 3.87
C ASN A 326 0.22 -1.92 5.27
N GLN A 327 1.19 -1.94 6.20
CA GLN A 327 1.01 -2.40 7.59
C GLN A 327 1.08 -1.22 8.57
N ILE A 328 0.43 -0.10 8.26
CA ILE A 328 0.58 1.16 8.99
C ILE A 328 0.05 1.01 10.43
N THR A 329 0.97 1.07 11.40
CA THR A 329 0.67 1.01 12.84
C THR A 329 1.12 2.27 13.58
N ALA A 330 2.12 2.98 13.08
CA ALA A 330 2.66 4.19 13.68
C ALA A 330 2.39 5.43 12.79
N ILE A 331 1.70 6.39 13.38
CA ILE A 331 1.48 7.72 12.80
C ILE A 331 2.13 8.68 13.77
N CYS A 332 3.06 9.53 13.35
CA CYS A 332 3.82 10.39 14.27
C CYS A 332 3.00 11.42 15.04
N VAL A 333 1.82 11.73 14.54
CA VAL A 333 0.80 12.40 15.35
C VAL A 333 0.53 11.58 16.63
N LEU A 334 0.81 10.26 16.65
CA LEU A 334 0.60 9.40 17.81
C LEU A 334 1.63 9.62 18.94
N GLY A 335 2.80 10.18 18.71
CA GLY A 335 3.74 10.50 19.81
C GLY A 335 3.23 11.66 20.66
N GLU A 336 2.90 12.79 20.05
CA GLU A 336 2.24 13.92 20.73
C GLU A 336 0.80 13.56 21.16
N LEU A 337 0.10 12.76 20.35
CA LEU A 337 -1.25 12.31 20.63
C LEU A 337 -1.28 11.14 21.63
N ALA A 338 -0.28 10.25 21.67
CA ALA A 338 -0.18 9.24 22.73
C ALA A 338 -0.01 9.92 24.09
N GLN A 339 0.75 11.01 24.17
CA GLN A 339 0.89 11.78 25.37
C GLN A 339 -0.39 12.58 25.71
N LYS A 340 -1.06 13.15 24.70
CA LYS A 340 -2.38 13.78 24.84
C LYS A 340 -3.44 12.75 25.20
N ARG A 341 -3.40 11.55 24.61
CA ARG A 341 -4.28 10.42 24.93
C ARG A 341 -4.09 9.95 26.37
N LEU A 342 -2.83 9.73 26.84
CA LEU A 342 -2.55 9.38 28.23
C LEU A 342 -3.07 10.43 29.18
N THR A 343 -2.88 11.71 28.87
CA THR A 343 -3.38 12.83 29.67
C THR A 343 -4.92 12.89 29.70
N LEU A 344 -5.58 12.65 28.55
CA LEU A 344 -7.03 12.62 28.47
C LEU A 344 -7.62 11.33 29.06
N SER A 345 -6.95 10.18 28.94
CA SER A 345 -7.44 8.89 29.41
C SER A 345 -7.53 8.78 30.93
N THR A 346 -6.83 9.62 31.67
CA THR A 346 -6.86 9.65 33.15
C THR A 346 -7.45 10.93 33.71
N LYS A 347 -7.77 11.93 32.86
CA LYS A 347 -8.43 13.16 33.29
C LYS A 347 -9.90 12.87 33.61
N PRO A 348 -10.39 13.19 34.81
CA PRO A 348 -11.81 13.07 35.11
C PRO A 348 -12.68 13.80 34.08
N ILE A 349 -13.84 13.23 33.73
CA ILE A 349 -14.79 13.87 32.84
C ILE A 349 -15.49 15.04 33.53
N ASP A 350 -15.81 16.06 32.73
CA ASP A 350 -16.73 17.12 33.14
C ASP A 350 -18.15 16.66 32.82
N ALA A 351 -18.97 16.43 33.85
CA ALA A 351 -20.30 15.88 33.68
C ALA A 351 -21.20 16.73 32.76
N GLN A 352 -21.05 18.06 32.80
CA GLN A 352 -21.83 18.96 31.96
C GLN A 352 -21.43 18.87 30.49
N LYS A 353 -20.10 18.85 30.22
CA LYS A 353 -19.57 18.70 28.87
C LYS A 353 -19.85 17.34 28.27
N ALA A 354 -19.71 16.27 29.07
CA ALA A 354 -20.04 14.92 28.64
C ALA A 354 -21.56 14.81 28.29
N THR A 355 -22.42 15.40 29.09
CA THR A 355 -23.86 15.45 28.80
C THR A 355 -24.15 16.18 27.50
N GLU A 356 -23.52 17.33 27.27
CA GLU A 356 -23.68 18.10 26.04
C GLU A 356 -23.14 17.35 24.80
N ALA A 357 -21.97 16.68 24.91
CA ALA A 357 -21.42 15.88 23.85
C ALA A 357 -22.36 14.73 23.43
N ILE A 358 -22.99 14.05 24.39
CA ILE A 358 -23.97 13.00 24.11
C ILE A 358 -25.23 13.58 23.42
N LYS A 359 -25.76 14.70 23.89
CA LYS A 359 -26.90 15.37 23.24
C LYS A 359 -26.60 15.74 21.79
N VAL A 360 -25.43 16.32 21.53
CA VAL A 360 -24.97 16.63 20.17
C VAL A 360 -24.89 15.36 19.34
N ALA A 361 -24.39 14.25 19.87
CA ALA A 361 -24.28 13.00 19.17
C ALA A 361 -25.65 12.43 18.75
N TYR A 362 -26.62 12.39 19.66
CA TYR A 362 -27.97 11.94 19.34
C TYR A 362 -28.68 12.86 18.33
N ALA A 363 -28.51 14.17 18.46
CA ALA A 363 -29.06 15.13 17.49
C ALA A 363 -28.45 14.95 16.09
N THR A 364 -27.14 14.68 15.99
CA THR A 364 -26.41 14.48 14.69
C THR A 364 -26.98 13.30 13.90
N ILE A 365 -27.49 12.27 14.59
CA ILE A 365 -28.10 11.08 13.97
C ILE A 365 -29.64 11.10 14.04
N SER A 366 -30.22 12.25 14.36
CA SER A 366 -31.69 12.47 14.40
C SER A 366 -32.44 11.59 15.39
N LEU A 367 -31.80 11.18 16.49
CA LEU A 367 -32.47 10.55 17.65
C LEU A 367 -32.99 11.58 18.66
N GLU A 368 -33.99 11.16 19.47
CA GLU A 368 -34.48 11.98 20.59
C GLU A 368 -33.39 12.17 21.65
N GLU A 369 -33.43 13.30 22.35
CA GLU A 369 -32.47 13.63 23.41
C GLU A 369 -32.55 12.61 24.55
N PRO A 370 -31.44 11.90 24.90
CA PRO A 370 -31.47 10.86 25.92
C PRO A 370 -31.36 11.46 27.34
N GLU A 371 -31.80 10.71 28.34
CA GLU A 371 -31.40 10.92 29.73
C GLU A 371 -29.91 10.48 29.87
N VAL A 372 -29.03 11.38 30.32
CA VAL A 372 -27.60 11.08 30.49
C VAL A 372 -27.29 10.79 31.96
N ILE A 373 -26.76 9.58 32.22
CA ILE A 373 -26.36 9.11 33.56
C ILE A 373 -24.83 9.14 33.64
N ILE A 374 -24.29 9.90 34.58
CA ILE A 374 -22.82 9.96 34.80
C ILE A 374 -22.43 8.96 35.89
N CYS A 375 -21.49 8.11 35.59
CA CYS A 375 -21.05 7.00 36.43
C CYS A 375 -19.56 7.12 36.77
N SER A 376 -19.15 6.63 37.93
CA SER A 376 -17.73 6.70 38.37
C SER A 376 -16.82 5.63 37.74
N SER A 377 -17.42 4.61 37.16
CA SER A 377 -16.71 3.52 36.45
C SER A 377 -17.70 2.76 35.56
N PRO A 378 -17.24 1.90 34.66
CA PRO A 378 -18.09 0.94 33.92
C PRO A 378 -18.88 0.02 34.85
N ARG A 379 -18.32 -0.37 36.00
CA ARG A 379 -19.01 -1.14 37.02
C ARG A 379 -20.18 -0.33 37.66
N ASP A 380 -19.95 0.94 38.00
CA ASP A 380 -20.98 1.81 38.54
C ASP A 380 -22.11 2.03 37.52
N ALA A 381 -21.77 2.22 36.23
CA ALA A 381 -22.75 2.31 35.15
C ALA A 381 -23.65 1.07 35.12
N PHE A 382 -23.05 -0.11 35.14
CA PHE A 382 -23.81 -1.35 35.16
C PHE A 382 -24.73 -1.46 36.37
N LEU A 383 -24.22 -1.17 37.57
CA LEU A 383 -25.02 -1.20 38.79
C LEU A 383 -26.20 -0.21 38.74
N GLN A 384 -26.02 0.95 38.12
CA GLN A 384 -27.07 1.93 37.93
C GLN A 384 -28.10 1.54 36.87
N ILE A 385 -27.63 1.08 35.69
CA ILE A 385 -28.50 0.61 34.59
C ILE A 385 -29.43 -0.51 35.06
N PHE A 386 -28.90 -1.47 35.82
CA PHE A 386 -29.64 -2.61 36.29
C PHE A 386 -30.23 -2.42 37.71
N ASN A 387 -30.05 -1.26 38.31
CA ASN A 387 -30.54 -0.92 39.64
C ASN A 387 -30.10 -1.92 40.73
N LEU A 388 -28.85 -2.40 40.63
CA LEU A 388 -28.29 -3.34 41.60
C LEU A 388 -27.73 -2.62 42.83
N PRO A 389 -27.88 -3.14 44.08
CA PRO A 389 -27.35 -2.50 45.27
C PRO A 389 -25.81 -2.51 45.27
N LYS A 390 -25.18 -1.35 45.55
CA LYS A 390 -23.75 -1.22 45.73
C LYS A 390 -23.29 -2.07 46.93
N GLY A 391 -22.55 -3.12 46.71
CA GLY A 391 -21.98 -3.98 47.76
C GLY A 391 -22.63 -5.35 47.94
N ASP A 392 -23.61 -5.74 47.16
CA ASP A 392 -24.23 -7.07 47.23
C ASP A 392 -23.41 -8.06 46.34
N HIS A 393 -22.51 -8.82 46.98
CA HIS A 393 -21.74 -9.92 46.38
C HIS A 393 -22.45 -11.28 46.50
N SER A 394 -23.78 -11.27 46.73
CA SER A 394 -24.56 -12.47 46.96
C SER A 394 -24.78 -13.27 45.67
N PRO A 395 -24.48 -14.58 45.64
CA PRO A 395 -24.71 -15.45 44.48
C PRO A 395 -26.18 -15.68 44.10
N ASN A 396 -27.14 -15.12 44.86
CA ASN A 396 -28.57 -15.37 44.73
C ASN A 396 -29.38 -14.18 44.12
N CYS A 397 -28.76 -13.33 43.33
CA CYS A 397 -29.43 -12.23 42.66
C CYS A 397 -30.39 -12.63 41.52
N SER A 398 -30.43 -13.90 41.12
CA SER A 398 -31.27 -14.39 40.01
C SER A 398 -32.79 -14.25 40.26
N ASP A 399 -33.22 -14.23 41.53
CA ASP A 399 -34.65 -14.19 41.87
C ASP A 399 -35.24 -12.77 41.98
N LYS A 400 -34.42 -11.72 41.95
CA LYS A 400 -34.86 -10.32 42.04
C LYS A 400 -35.17 -9.66 40.68
N TRP A 401 -34.81 -10.31 39.60
CA TRP A 401 -34.96 -9.76 38.27
C TRP A 401 -36.40 -9.78 37.73
N ASP A 402 -37.29 -10.59 38.30
CA ASP A 402 -38.66 -10.77 37.80
C ASP A 402 -39.69 -9.81 38.39
N ARG A 403 -39.28 -8.91 39.28
CA ARG A 403 -40.22 -8.00 39.94
C ARG A 403 -39.78 -6.54 39.92
N ASN A 404 -40.49 -5.79 39.10
CA ASN A 404 -40.61 -4.34 39.09
C ASN A 404 -39.60 -3.49 38.33
N ARG A 405 -39.89 -3.26 37.06
CA ARG A 405 -40.19 -1.89 36.61
C ARG A 405 -41.16 -1.92 35.43
N SER A 406 -42.14 -1.04 35.55
CA SER A 406 -43.23 -0.74 34.66
C SER A 406 -42.88 -0.80 33.18
N GLY A 407 -43.40 -1.81 32.49
CA GLY A 407 -44.05 -1.66 31.20
C GLY A 407 -43.22 -1.59 29.94
N GLU A 408 -41.91 -1.37 29.94
CA GLU A 408 -41.10 -1.35 28.74
C GLU A 408 -40.23 -2.61 28.69
N LYS A 409 -40.51 -3.48 27.70
CA LYS A 409 -39.69 -4.64 27.40
C LYS A 409 -38.35 -4.15 26.86
N LEU A 410 -37.30 -4.17 27.70
CA LEU A 410 -35.94 -4.36 27.20
C LEU A 410 -35.92 -5.66 26.38
N ASP A 411 -35.62 -5.58 25.14
CA ASP A 411 -35.69 -6.74 24.28
C ASP A 411 -34.68 -7.80 24.77
N ARG A 412 -35.24 -8.91 25.30
CA ARG A 412 -34.51 -9.97 26.01
C ARG A 412 -33.60 -10.81 25.12
N LYS A 413 -33.40 -10.41 23.87
CA LYS A 413 -32.73 -11.23 22.85
C LYS A 413 -31.22 -11.32 23.03
N TRP A 414 -30.61 -10.39 23.72
CA TRP A 414 -29.14 -10.32 23.84
C TRP A 414 -28.57 -10.65 25.23
N MET A 415 -29.43 -10.85 26.25
CA MET A 415 -28.97 -11.40 27.52
C MET A 415 -29.45 -12.84 27.70
N SER A 416 -28.57 -13.82 27.50
CA SER A 416 -28.86 -15.19 27.95
C SER A 416 -28.87 -15.23 29.49
N GLN A 417 -29.70 -16.10 30.07
CA GLN A 417 -29.77 -16.27 31.55
C GLN A 417 -28.41 -16.68 32.16
N SER A 418 -27.47 -17.19 31.36
CA SER A 418 -26.11 -17.49 31.79
C SER A 418 -25.29 -16.22 32.06
N ILE A 419 -25.42 -15.17 31.24
CA ILE A 419 -24.67 -13.92 31.38
C ILE A 419 -25.00 -13.24 32.72
N VAL A 420 -26.27 -13.25 33.11
CA VAL A 420 -26.72 -12.61 34.37
C VAL A 420 -26.18 -13.34 35.62
N ARG A 421 -26.06 -14.66 35.58
CA ARG A 421 -25.46 -15.44 36.68
C ARG A 421 -23.99 -15.10 36.91
N ASP A 422 -23.31 -14.81 35.84
CA ASP A 422 -21.87 -14.61 35.81
C ASP A 422 -21.47 -13.21 36.30
N PHE A 423 -22.30 -12.19 36.08
CA PHE A 423 -22.02 -10.81 36.49
C PHE A 423 -21.97 -10.55 38.00
N THR A 424 -22.43 -11.50 38.82
CA THR A 424 -22.42 -11.35 40.29
C THR A 424 -21.20 -12.02 40.96
N SER A 425 -20.40 -12.79 40.24
CA SER A 425 -19.16 -13.36 40.78
C SER A 425 -17.93 -12.51 40.40
N PRO A 426 -16.95 -12.34 41.30
CA PRO A 426 -15.79 -11.48 41.08
C PRO A 426 -14.93 -11.82 39.82
N GLY A 427 -15.03 -13.03 39.30
CA GLY A 427 -14.26 -13.47 38.13
C GLY A 427 -14.93 -13.23 36.76
N VAL A 428 -16.21 -12.90 36.74
CA VAL A 428 -17.00 -12.90 35.52
C VAL A 428 -17.16 -11.51 34.88
N TRP A 429 -17.12 -10.48 35.71
CA TRP A 429 -17.02 -9.10 35.22
C TRP A 429 -15.86 -8.93 34.23
N GLU A 430 -14.88 -9.73 34.43
CA GLU A 430 -13.60 -9.72 33.77
C GLU A 430 -13.69 -10.25 32.35
N TYR A 431 -14.38 -11.35 32.17
CA TYR A 431 -14.57 -12.02 30.89
C TYR A 431 -15.57 -11.27 29.99
N GLU A 432 -16.60 -10.69 30.58
CA GLU A 432 -17.64 -10.01 29.81
C GLU A 432 -17.27 -8.56 29.46
N LEU A 433 -16.37 -7.89 30.20
CA LEU A 433 -15.84 -6.61 29.76
C LEU A 433 -14.95 -6.75 28.51
N ASP A 434 -14.12 -7.80 28.46
CA ASP A 434 -13.38 -8.15 27.27
C ASP A 434 -14.33 -8.54 26.11
N ARG A 435 -15.45 -9.19 26.41
CA ARG A 435 -16.46 -9.58 25.42
C ARG A 435 -17.37 -8.44 24.99
N MET A 436 -17.74 -7.52 25.88
CA MET A 436 -18.48 -6.30 25.55
C MET A 436 -17.67 -5.33 24.71
N THR A 437 -16.34 -5.44 24.74
CA THR A 437 -15.44 -4.73 23.81
C THR A 437 -15.28 -5.44 22.46
N ILE A 438 -15.73 -6.71 22.34
CA ILE A 438 -15.48 -7.57 21.18
C ILE A 438 -16.75 -7.86 20.35
N GLU A 439 -17.95 -7.88 20.94
CA GLU A 439 -19.21 -8.15 20.21
C GLU A 439 -20.28 -7.09 20.51
N PRO A 440 -20.46 -6.09 19.65
CA PRO A 440 -21.63 -5.22 19.73
C PRO A 440 -22.80 -5.84 18.95
N GLU A 441 -23.42 -6.90 19.44
CA GLU A 441 -24.80 -7.25 19.03
C GLU A 441 -25.87 -6.49 19.81
N ALA A 442 -25.49 -5.67 20.77
CA ALA A 442 -26.40 -4.70 21.36
C ALA A 442 -26.55 -3.55 20.37
N ASP A 443 -27.79 -3.27 20.05
CA ASP A 443 -28.31 -2.14 19.27
C ASP A 443 -27.52 -0.82 19.57
N SER A 444 -26.28 -0.79 19.15
CA SER A 444 -25.38 0.35 19.24
C SER A 444 -25.71 1.30 18.11
N THR A 445 -26.99 1.72 18.06
CA THR A 445 -27.55 2.57 17.01
C THR A 445 -26.69 3.80 16.77
N LEU A 446 -26.07 4.34 17.83
CA LEU A 446 -25.19 5.50 17.72
C LEU A 446 -23.89 5.17 17.00
N ILE A 447 -23.23 4.10 17.39
CA ILE A 447 -21.93 3.70 16.82
C ILE A 447 -22.13 3.09 15.43
N SER A 448 -23.12 2.22 15.25
CA SER A 448 -23.42 1.62 13.94
C SER A 448 -23.87 2.65 12.91
N LEU A 449 -24.71 3.64 13.29
CA LEU A 449 -25.10 4.74 12.40
C LEU A 449 -23.93 5.67 12.07
N MET A 450 -23.01 5.89 13.01
CA MET A 450 -21.79 6.64 12.72
C MET A 450 -20.87 5.88 11.73
N TYR A 451 -20.82 4.54 11.81
CA TYR A 451 -20.13 3.71 10.83
C TYR A 451 -20.79 3.76 9.44
N GLU A 452 -22.11 3.60 9.38
CA GLU A 452 -22.85 3.69 8.10
C GLU A 452 -22.65 5.04 7.41
N LEU A 453 -22.60 6.13 8.17
CA LEU A 453 -22.37 7.47 7.64
C LEU A 453 -20.93 7.67 7.14
N VAL A 454 -19.94 7.05 7.75
CA VAL A 454 -18.55 7.04 7.27
C VAL A 454 -18.44 6.18 6.00
N GLU A 455 -19.12 5.04 5.92
CA GLU A 455 -19.18 4.21 4.71
C GLU A 455 -19.89 4.91 3.55
N GLU A 456 -21.00 5.59 3.80
CA GLU A 456 -21.74 6.35 2.79
C GLU A 456 -20.88 7.50 2.24
N TYR A 457 -20.10 8.14 3.08
CA TYR A 457 -19.15 9.18 2.70
C TYR A 457 -17.99 8.63 1.87
N ALA A 458 -17.37 7.52 2.29
CA ALA A 458 -16.27 6.88 1.55
C ALA A 458 -16.70 6.40 0.15
N ARG A 459 -17.97 6.00 -0.02
CA ARG A 459 -18.54 5.63 -1.32
C ARG A 459 -18.85 6.83 -2.23
N SER A 460 -19.11 8.01 -1.67
CA SER A 460 -19.51 9.19 -2.45
C SER A 460 -18.34 9.94 -3.11
N GLU A 461 -17.13 9.82 -2.58
CA GLU A 461 -15.94 10.45 -3.13
C GLU A 461 -14.99 9.46 -3.81
N ARG A 462 -15.13 9.31 -5.13
CA ARG A 462 -14.34 8.39 -5.96
C ARG A 462 -12.82 8.63 -5.94
N THR A 463 -12.34 9.71 -5.37
CA THR A 463 -10.92 10.06 -5.23
C THR A 463 -10.26 9.45 -4.00
N MET A 464 -11.03 9.02 -3.00
CA MET A 464 -10.52 8.33 -1.79
C MET A 464 -10.86 6.83 -1.76
N GLY A 465 -11.55 6.32 -2.77
CA GLY A 465 -12.14 4.98 -2.81
C GLY A 465 -11.17 3.81 -2.74
N ASN A 466 -9.86 4.03 -2.85
CA ASN A 466 -8.86 2.96 -2.83
C ASN A 466 -8.07 2.86 -1.50
N VAL A 467 -8.18 3.86 -0.61
CA VAL A 467 -7.48 3.85 0.69
C VAL A 467 -8.39 3.38 1.83
N PHE A 468 -9.70 3.57 1.68
CA PHE A 468 -10.70 3.29 2.71
C PHE A 468 -11.27 1.86 2.78
N PRO A 469 -11.41 1.04 1.70
CA PRO A 469 -12.08 -0.25 1.78
C PRO A 469 -11.39 -1.27 2.69
N ASP A 470 -10.06 -1.38 2.64
CA ASP A 470 -9.31 -2.34 3.46
C ASP A 470 -9.25 -1.91 4.93
N TYR A 471 -9.33 -0.60 5.18
CA TYR A 471 -9.39 -0.03 6.51
C TYR A 471 -10.74 -0.31 7.18
N LEU A 472 -11.84 -0.26 6.42
CA LEU A 472 -13.21 -0.56 6.90
C LEU A 472 -13.42 -2.06 7.14
N GLU A 473 -12.73 -2.96 6.43
CA GLU A 473 -12.79 -4.40 6.73
C GLU A 473 -12.13 -4.75 8.08
N GLY A 474 -11.10 -4.01 8.48
CA GLY A 474 -10.48 -4.12 9.82
C GLY A 474 -11.39 -3.59 10.96
N LEU A 475 -12.41 -2.79 10.63
CA LEU A 475 -13.33 -2.18 11.59
C LEU A 475 -14.54 -3.06 11.94
N LYS A 476 -14.68 -4.26 11.38
CA LYS A 476 -15.78 -5.20 11.70
C LYS A 476 -15.79 -5.68 13.15
N TYR A 477 -14.75 -5.36 13.92
CA TYR A 477 -14.67 -5.66 15.35
C TYR A 477 -14.31 -4.38 16.10
N PRO A 478 -15.20 -3.83 16.96
CA PRO A 478 -14.89 -2.67 17.78
C PRO A 478 -13.89 -3.06 18.86
N GLU A 479 -12.63 -3.02 18.51
CA GLU A 479 -11.54 -3.06 19.48
C GLU A 479 -11.48 -1.71 20.18
N THR A 480 -11.79 -1.67 21.46
CA THR A 480 -11.53 -0.61 22.46
C THR A 480 -11.70 0.88 22.03
N PRO A 481 -11.93 1.82 22.94
CA PRO A 481 -11.94 3.28 22.69
C PRO A 481 -10.68 3.80 21.97
N THR A 482 -9.65 2.99 21.88
CA THR A 482 -8.37 3.28 21.24
C THR A 482 -8.40 3.27 19.71
N THR A 483 -9.29 2.47 19.11
CA THR A 483 -9.46 2.42 17.64
C THR A 483 -10.14 3.69 17.14
N PHE A 484 -11.16 4.13 17.84
CA PHE A 484 -11.90 5.36 17.56
C PHE A 484 -11.03 6.62 17.57
N PHE A 485 -10.06 6.65 18.48
CA PHE A 485 -9.07 7.72 18.58
C PHE A 485 -8.20 7.86 17.33
N LYS A 486 -7.73 6.72 16.83
CA LYS A 486 -6.86 6.65 15.64
C LYS A 486 -7.55 7.24 14.41
N GLU A 487 -8.85 6.98 14.26
CA GLU A 487 -9.64 7.42 13.11
C GLU A 487 -9.90 8.92 13.09
N ILE A 488 -10.30 9.50 14.23
CA ILE A 488 -10.56 10.95 14.33
C ILE A 488 -9.32 11.75 13.93
N TYR A 489 -8.17 11.36 14.45
CA TYR A 489 -6.94 12.11 14.22
C TYR A 489 -6.31 11.83 12.86
N LEU A 490 -6.50 10.64 12.30
CA LEU A 490 -6.15 10.35 10.91
C LEU A 490 -6.97 11.24 9.96
N THR A 491 -8.27 11.31 10.19
CA THR A 491 -9.15 12.14 9.37
C THR A 491 -8.79 13.63 9.50
N GLU A 492 -8.48 14.14 10.69
CA GLU A 492 -7.99 15.52 10.87
C GLU A 492 -6.64 15.76 10.17
N TRP A 493 -5.75 14.77 10.20
CA TRP A 493 -4.48 14.87 9.48
C TRP A 493 -4.68 14.91 7.96
N TYR A 494 -5.55 14.06 7.41
CA TYR A 494 -5.91 14.09 5.99
C TYR A 494 -6.49 15.46 5.57
N ILE A 495 -7.37 16.03 6.39
CA ILE A 495 -7.96 17.34 6.15
C ILE A 495 -6.89 18.44 6.17
N SER A 496 -6.05 18.45 7.22
CA SER A 496 -5.08 19.53 7.46
C SER A 496 -3.84 19.43 6.56
N SER A 497 -3.39 18.21 6.23
CA SER A 497 -2.14 17.99 5.49
C SER A 497 -2.35 17.81 3.99
N LEU A 498 -3.51 17.29 3.57
CA LEU A 498 -3.81 17.02 2.15
C LEU A 498 -4.88 17.98 1.58
N GLY A 499 -5.39 18.93 2.38
CA GLY A 499 -6.39 19.90 1.94
C GLY A 499 -7.72 19.29 1.53
N VAL A 500 -8.09 18.12 2.11
CA VAL A 500 -9.34 17.43 1.78
C VAL A 500 -10.53 18.26 2.26
N ASN A 501 -11.43 18.63 1.36
CA ASN A 501 -12.68 19.32 1.68
C ASN A 501 -13.76 18.29 2.01
N LEU A 502 -14.12 18.17 3.29
CA LEU A 502 -15.24 17.35 3.71
C LEU A 502 -16.59 18.01 3.43
N SER A 503 -17.62 17.19 3.15
CA SER A 503 -19.01 17.65 3.13
C SER A 503 -19.40 18.22 4.48
N GLN A 504 -20.41 19.11 4.52
CA GLN A 504 -20.89 19.71 5.77
C GLN A 504 -21.31 18.64 6.80
N LYS A 505 -21.99 17.56 6.35
CA LYS A 505 -22.42 16.46 7.19
C LYS A 505 -21.23 15.68 7.77
N ALA A 506 -20.19 15.43 6.96
CA ALA A 506 -18.98 14.76 7.42
C ALA A 506 -18.19 15.60 8.45
N GLN A 507 -18.17 16.93 8.31
CA GLN A 507 -17.57 17.84 9.28
C GLN A 507 -18.35 17.83 10.62
N GLU A 508 -19.68 17.77 10.58
CA GLU A 508 -20.53 17.65 11.77
C GLU A 508 -20.30 16.33 12.51
N ILE A 509 -20.19 15.21 11.78
CA ILE A 509 -19.90 13.90 12.36
C ILE A 509 -18.50 13.88 13.00
N LEU A 510 -17.48 14.36 12.32
CA LEU A 510 -16.12 14.43 12.85
C LEU A 510 -16.05 15.29 14.12
N ARG A 511 -16.76 16.43 14.12
CA ARG A 511 -16.89 17.28 15.29
C ARG A 511 -17.55 16.55 16.45
N CYS A 512 -18.61 15.81 16.19
CA CYS A 512 -19.30 15.01 17.18
C CYS A 512 -18.40 13.93 17.79
N GLN A 513 -17.71 13.16 16.95
CA GLN A 513 -16.75 12.15 17.39
C GLN A 513 -15.66 12.74 18.29
N LYS A 514 -15.17 13.92 17.94
CA LYS A 514 -14.16 14.64 18.72
C LYS A 514 -14.67 15.04 20.11
N LEU A 515 -15.90 15.57 20.20
CA LEU A 515 -16.52 15.93 21.47
C LEU A 515 -16.70 14.69 22.36
N LEU A 516 -17.22 13.58 21.81
CA LEU A 516 -17.36 12.33 22.56
C LEU A 516 -16.02 11.83 23.09
N PHE A 517 -14.98 11.92 22.28
CA PHE A 517 -13.63 11.51 22.69
C PHE A 517 -13.03 12.44 23.77
N GLU A 518 -13.14 13.76 23.59
CA GLU A 518 -12.50 14.74 24.48
C GLU A 518 -13.22 14.85 25.82
N ASP A 519 -14.56 14.76 25.84
CA ASP A 519 -15.39 15.06 27.00
C ASP A 519 -16.02 13.84 27.67
N CYS A 520 -16.05 12.66 27.02
CA CYS A 520 -16.58 11.43 27.61
C CYS A 520 -15.47 10.42 27.95
N GLY A 521 -15.80 9.49 28.85
CA GLY A 521 -15.08 8.25 29.10
C GLY A 521 -15.73 7.09 28.33
N TRP A 522 -16.05 5.99 29.02
CA TRP A 522 -16.76 4.88 28.40
C TRP A 522 -18.25 5.21 28.30
N ILE A 523 -18.88 4.84 27.18
CA ILE A 523 -20.24 5.21 26.85
C ILE A 523 -21.06 3.95 26.60
N PHE A 524 -22.21 3.83 27.29
CA PHE A 524 -23.21 2.79 27.04
C PHE A 524 -24.48 3.48 26.53
N THR A 525 -24.81 3.28 25.27
CA THR A 525 -25.90 3.96 24.56
C THR A 525 -27.16 3.10 24.51
N PHE A 526 -28.31 3.72 24.75
CA PHE A 526 -29.65 3.14 24.65
C PHE A 526 -30.57 4.15 23.98
N GLU A 527 -31.72 3.73 23.50
CA GLU A 527 -32.65 4.61 22.77
C GLU A 527 -33.06 5.87 23.56
N LYS A 528 -33.30 5.72 24.85
CA LYS A 528 -33.83 6.80 25.71
C LYS A 528 -32.88 7.27 26.79
N PHE A 529 -31.79 6.61 27.01
CA PHE A 529 -30.78 7.03 27.98
C PHE A 529 -29.39 6.63 27.55
N CYS A 530 -28.38 7.29 28.13
CA CYS A 530 -26.98 7.02 27.88
C CYS A 530 -26.21 7.08 29.20
N ALA A 531 -25.48 6.01 29.54
CA ALA A 531 -24.57 6.03 30.69
C ALA A 531 -23.17 6.38 30.24
N VAL A 532 -22.59 7.41 30.85
CA VAL A 532 -21.20 7.87 30.58
C VAL A 532 -20.36 7.64 31.83
N CYS A 533 -19.33 6.82 31.70
CA CYS A 533 -18.42 6.49 32.79
C CYS A 533 -17.28 7.49 32.88
N ASP A 534 -16.83 7.78 34.10
CA ASP A 534 -15.57 8.49 34.32
C ASP A 534 -14.37 7.66 33.81
N ARG A 535 -13.28 8.32 33.54
CA ARG A 535 -12.04 7.72 33.10
C ARG A 535 -11.29 7.11 34.29
N PRO A 536 -10.43 6.08 34.05
CA PRO A 536 -9.61 5.57 35.12
C PRO A 536 -8.66 6.65 35.66
N ARG A 537 -8.42 6.64 36.95
CA ARG A 537 -7.47 7.54 37.62
C ARG A 537 -6.02 7.17 37.27
N HIS A 538 -5.78 5.85 37.12
CA HIS A 538 -4.48 5.30 36.77
C HIS A 538 -4.61 4.40 35.57
N LEU A 539 -3.70 4.57 34.63
CA LEU A 539 -3.57 3.75 33.42
C LEU A 539 -2.06 3.63 33.12
N ARG A 540 -1.51 2.43 33.24
CA ARG A 540 -0.07 2.16 33.16
C ARG A 540 0.26 1.18 32.05
N PHE A 541 1.34 1.45 31.34
CA PHE A 541 1.79 0.67 30.19
C PHE A 541 3.29 0.37 30.29
N ASP A 542 3.72 -0.70 29.65
CA ASP A 542 5.13 -1.00 29.42
C ASP A 542 5.70 -0.22 28.20
N SER A 543 6.99 -0.44 27.92
CA SER A 543 7.69 0.18 26.78
C SER A 543 7.14 -0.22 25.40
N GLN A 544 6.38 -1.32 25.33
CA GLN A 544 5.70 -1.80 24.12
C GLN A 544 4.24 -1.34 24.06
N ASN A 545 3.84 -0.41 24.94
CA ASN A 545 2.48 0.13 25.02
C ASN A 545 1.40 -0.92 25.35
N ARG A 546 1.76 -1.99 26.08
CA ARG A 546 0.82 -2.98 26.65
C ARG A 546 0.51 -2.62 28.08
N LEU A 547 -0.74 -2.84 28.54
CA LEU A 547 -1.11 -2.63 29.94
C LEU A 547 -0.15 -3.41 30.86
N HIS A 548 0.45 -2.71 31.83
CA HIS A 548 1.47 -3.28 32.69
C HIS A 548 1.65 -2.48 33.97
N ALA A 549 1.71 -3.18 35.10
CA ALA A 549 2.17 -2.64 36.37
C ALA A 549 2.73 -3.75 37.26
N GLU A 550 3.64 -3.43 38.17
CA GLU A 550 4.22 -4.34 39.13
C GLU A 550 3.78 -3.97 40.54
N ALA A 551 3.12 -4.90 41.23
CA ALA A 551 2.53 -4.73 42.59
C ALA A 551 1.48 -3.60 42.71
N GLU A 552 1.07 -3.03 41.58
CA GLU A 552 0.05 -1.99 41.51
C GLU A 552 -0.95 -2.32 40.39
N PRO A 553 -2.17 -1.78 40.42
CA PRO A 553 -3.10 -1.95 39.32
C PRO A 553 -2.63 -1.21 38.07
N ALA A 554 -2.73 -1.84 36.92
CA ALA A 554 -2.51 -1.16 35.63
C ALA A 554 -3.68 -0.23 35.27
N ILE A 555 -4.89 -0.56 35.72
CA ILE A 555 -6.10 0.27 35.59
C ILE A 555 -6.74 0.43 36.95
N GLU A 556 -7.09 1.67 37.34
CA GLU A 556 -7.81 1.97 38.58
C GLU A 556 -8.80 3.11 38.39
N PHE A 557 -10.06 2.88 38.76
CA PHE A 557 -11.14 3.87 38.68
C PHE A 557 -11.38 4.60 40.01
N ALA A 558 -12.20 5.66 39.95
CA ALA A 558 -12.49 6.53 41.09
C ALA A 558 -13.20 5.82 42.25
N ASP A 559 -14.03 4.80 41.95
CA ASP A 559 -14.74 3.98 42.91
C ASP A 559 -13.91 2.84 43.53
N GLY A 560 -12.63 2.77 43.18
CA GLY A 560 -11.70 1.73 43.64
C GLY A 560 -11.77 0.44 42.83
N TRP A 561 -12.54 0.40 41.73
CA TRP A 561 -12.49 -0.71 40.79
C TRP A 561 -11.17 -0.72 40.04
N LYS A 562 -10.47 -1.88 39.96
CA LYS A 562 -9.11 -1.96 39.52
C LYS A 562 -8.78 -3.30 38.87
N PHE A 563 -7.78 -3.24 37.98
CA PHE A 563 -7.29 -4.40 37.22
C PHE A 563 -5.77 -4.44 37.21
N TYR A 564 -5.23 -5.64 37.32
CA TYR A 564 -3.80 -5.90 37.28
C TYR A 564 -3.44 -6.51 35.93
N TYR A 565 -2.36 -6.04 35.34
CA TYR A 565 -1.83 -6.55 34.07
C TYR A 565 -0.30 -6.62 34.15
N TYR A 566 0.24 -7.65 33.50
CA TYR A 566 1.67 -7.82 33.31
C TYR A 566 1.94 -8.10 31.83
N HIS A 567 2.63 -7.18 31.12
CA HIS A 567 2.90 -7.22 29.68
C HIS A 567 1.66 -7.56 28.81
N GLY A 568 0.54 -6.92 29.11
CA GLY A 568 -0.73 -7.08 28.38
C GLY A 568 -1.60 -8.23 28.85
N VAL A 569 -1.08 -9.13 29.69
CA VAL A 569 -1.85 -10.25 30.25
C VAL A 569 -2.45 -9.86 31.58
N ARG A 570 -3.74 -10.08 31.71
CA ARG A 570 -4.46 -9.81 32.94
C ARG A 570 -4.07 -10.77 34.05
N LEU A 571 -3.82 -10.22 35.23
CA LEU A 571 -3.49 -11.00 36.43
C LEU A 571 -4.67 -11.06 37.40
N PRO A 572 -4.91 -12.18 38.06
CA PRO A 572 -5.68 -12.24 39.30
C PRO A 572 -5.11 -11.25 40.33
N GLU A 573 -5.98 -10.73 41.19
CA GLU A 573 -5.58 -9.75 42.20
C GLU A 573 -4.47 -10.26 43.14
N GLU A 574 -4.46 -11.56 43.42
CA GLU A 574 -3.45 -12.20 44.25
C GLU A 574 -2.05 -12.16 43.65
N TYR A 575 -1.91 -12.30 42.31
CA TYR A 575 -0.63 -12.17 41.59
C TYR A 575 -0.28 -10.70 41.38
N GLY A 576 -1.27 -9.89 41.00
CA GLY A 576 -1.04 -8.50 40.62
C GLY A 576 -0.68 -7.58 41.78
N LYS A 577 -1.09 -7.89 43.03
CA LYS A 577 -0.72 -7.13 44.25
C LYS A 577 0.72 -7.38 44.71
N VAL A 578 1.38 -8.39 44.16
CA VAL A 578 2.71 -8.82 44.58
C VAL A 578 3.71 -8.54 43.46
N HIS A 579 4.82 -7.93 43.82
CA HIS A 579 5.87 -7.66 42.84
C HIS A 579 6.44 -8.99 42.26
N PRO A 580 6.76 -9.09 40.94
CA PRO A 580 7.24 -10.31 40.31
C PRO A 580 8.42 -10.98 41.05
N ASN A 581 9.30 -10.18 41.66
CA ASN A 581 10.40 -10.69 42.49
C ASN A 581 9.94 -11.48 43.72
N GLN A 582 8.66 -11.38 44.11
CA GLN A 582 8.08 -12.07 45.26
C GLN A 582 7.06 -13.14 44.82
N TRP A 583 6.84 -13.32 43.52
CA TRP A 583 5.99 -14.39 43.02
C TRP A 583 6.60 -15.74 43.38
N GLN A 584 5.73 -16.74 43.69
CA GLN A 584 6.13 -18.06 44.20
C GLN A 584 6.04 -19.09 43.07
N SER A 585 7.11 -19.82 42.84
CA SER A 585 7.12 -20.88 41.81
C SER A 585 6.08 -21.94 42.03
N GLN A 586 5.64 -22.15 43.30
CA GLN A 586 4.57 -23.10 43.65
C GLN A 586 3.24 -22.76 42.98
N TRP A 587 2.98 -21.50 42.62
CA TRP A 587 1.76 -21.10 41.89
C TRP A 587 1.65 -21.79 40.54
N LEU A 588 2.77 -22.06 39.88
CA LEU A 588 2.81 -22.81 38.62
C LEU A 588 2.23 -24.21 38.70
N LEU A 589 2.28 -24.86 39.91
CA LEU A 589 1.76 -26.20 40.12
C LEU A 589 0.23 -26.26 40.22
N THR A 590 -0.42 -25.15 40.48
CA THR A 590 -1.87 -25.03 40.70
C THR A 590 -2.58 -24.17 39.66
N GLU A 591 -1.84 -23.35 38.91
CA GLU A 591 -2.41 -22.49 37.86
C GLU A 591 -2.82 -23.32 36.65
N GLU A 592 -4.11 -23.28 36.27
CA GLU A 592 -4.65 -24.05 35.15
C GLU A 592 -4.58 -23.25 33.83
N ASN A 593 -4.56 -21.91 33.90
CA ASN A 593 -4.51 -21.07 32.72
C ASN A 593 -3.10 -21.02 32.13
N ALA A 594 -2.95 -21.52 30.90
CA ALA A 594 -1.66 -21.59 30.19
C ALA A 594 -1.00 -20.21 30.00
N GLU A 595 -1.80 -19.15 29.77
CA GLU A 595 -1.29 -17.79 29.58
C GLU A 595 -0.78 -17.20 30.90
N LEU A 596 -1.49 -17.43 32.01
CA LEU A 596 -1.02 -17.02 33.33
C LEU A 596 0.24 -17.80 33.72
N ARG A 597 0.32 -19.11 33.42
CA ARG A 597 1.57 -19.86 33.63
C ARG A 597 2.74 -19.27 32.86
N ARG A 598 2.53 -18.91 31.59
CA ARG A 598 3.55 -18.25 30.77
C ARG A 598 4.06 -16.96 31.43
N VAL A 599 3.14 -16.12 31.89
CA VAL A 599 3.47 -14.87 32.57
C VAL A 599 4.19 -15.10 33.90
N LEU A 600 3.75 -16.06 34.71
CA LEU A 600 4.44 -16.41 35.96
C LEU A 600 5.86 -16.92 35.68
N ILE A 601 6.06 -17.74 34.66
CA ILE A 601 7.40 -18.21 34.24
C ILE A 601 8.28 -17.02 33.85
N GLU A 602 7.73 -16.08 33.06
CA GLU A 602 8.45 -14.88 32.60
C GLU A 602 8.86 -13.97 33.79
N GLY A 603 7.93 -13.71 34.71
CA GLY A 603 8.16 -12.83 35.84
C GLY A 603 9.01 -13.44 36.98
N ILE A 604 8.90 -14.74 37.23
CA ILE A 604 9.72 -15.46 38.21
C ILE A 604 11.12 -15.70 37.68
N GLY A 605 11.23 -16.09 36.42
CA GLY A 605 12.47 -16.48 35.76
C GLY A 605 12.85 -17.95 36.03
N TYR A 606 13.41 -18.59 35.02
CA TYR A 606 13.76 -20.02 35.10
C TYR A 606 14.73 -20.36 36.19
N ASP A 607 15.66 -19.46 36.55
CA ASP A 607 16.65 -19.70 37.60
C ASP A 607 16.01 -19.90 38.96
N ARG A 608 15.05 -19.06 39.32
CA ARG A 608 14.29 -19.20 40.58
C ARG A 608 13.38 -20.41 40.55
N ILE A 609 12.72 -20.66 39.42
CA ILE A 609 11.86 -21.83 39.25
C ILE A 609 12.67 -23.11 39.49
N CYS A 610 13.86 -23.23 38.91
CA CYS A 610 14.75 -24.37 39.12
C CYS A 610 15.12 -24.57 40.61
N GLN A 611 15.38 -23.48 41.32
CA GLN A 611 15.79 -23.53 42.73
C GLN A 611 14.60 -23.87 43.65
N GLU A 612 13.46 -23.20 43.46
CA GLU A 612 12.29 -23.30 44.33
C GLU A 612 11.50 -24.59 44.12
N LEU A 613 11.42 -25.10 42.88
CA LEU A 613 10.71 -26.36 42.56
C LEU A 613 11.61 -27.61 42.53
N SER A 614 12.88 -27.47 42.91
CA SER A 614 13.82 -28.62 42.98
C SER A 614 13.89 -29.37 41.64
N ALA A 615 14.27 -28.69 40.58
CA ALA A 615 14.41 -29.26 39.25
C ALA A 615 15.35 -30.48 39.26
N GLU A 616 14.92 -31.58 38.66
CA GLU A 616 15.72 -32.80 38.54
C GLU A 616 16.72 -32.68 37.40
N GLN A 617 18.01 -32.90 37.66
CA GLN A 617 19.01 -32.92 36.60
C GLN A 617 18.97 -34.26 35.89
N ILE A 618 18.60 -34.24 34.60
CA ILE A 618 18.53 -35.46 33.77
C ILE A 618 19.91 -35.82 33.23
N ASP A 619 20.66 -34.80 32.75
CA ASP A 619 21.96 -34.96 32.11
C ASP A 619 22.83 -33.72 32.27
N SER A 620 24.13 -33.84 32.03
CA SER A 620 25.07 -32.72 32.02
C SER A 620 26.18 -32.90 31.00
N TRP A 621 26.65 -31.82 30.43
CA TRP A 621 27.77 -31.79 29.52
C TRP A 621 28.58 -30.47 29.71
N GLN A 622 29.81 -30.57 30.19
CA GLN A 622 30.65 -29.42 30.59
C GLN A 622 29.90 -28.51 31.59
N GLU A 623 29.79 -27.21 31.31
CA GLU A 623 29.08 -26.23 32.14
C GLU A 623 27.55 -26.21 31.93
N TYR A 624 27.05 -27.10 31.09
CA TYR A 624 25.62 -27.22 30.82
C TYR A 624 24.96 -28.36 31.57
N ALA A 625 23.75 -28.14 32.05
CA ALA A 625 22.91 -29.15 32.64
C ALA A 625 21.52 -29.15 32.03
N LEU A 626 21.01 -30.32 31.67
CA LEU A 626 19.61 -30.51 31.26
C LEU A 626 18.80 -30.84 32.53
N LEU A 627 17.86 -29.93 32.82
CA LEU A 627 16.99 -30.00 33.99
C LEU A 627 15.55 -30.28 33.57
N GLN A 628 14.81 -31.01 34.40
CA GLN A 628 13.39 -31.26 34.20
C GLN A 628 12.58 -30.91 35.44
N ILE A 629 11.44 -30.26 35.25
CA ILE A 629 10.48 -29.90 36.30
C ILE A 629 9.15 -30.53 35.92
N TYR A 630 8.63 -31.38 36.78
CA TYR A 630 7.35 -32.04 36.58
C TYR A 630 6.22 -31.22 37.18
N ASN A 631 5.03 -31.32 36.58
CA ASN A 631 3.77 -30.72 37.05
C ASN A 631 3.73 -29.17 37.10
N ALA A 632 4.72 -28.49 36.52
CA ALA A 632 4.75 -27.02 36.46
C ALA A 632 4.12 -26.45 35.19
N ASP A 633 3.82 -27.28 34.20
CA ASP A 633 3.11 -26.93 32.95
C ASP A 633 2.37 -28.19 32.43
N VAL A 634 1.62 -28.06 31.33
CA VAL A 634 0.90 -29.17 30.66
C VAL A 634 1.84 -30.32 30.34
N GLU A 635 3.06 -29.98 29.91
CA GLU A 635 4.17 -30.89 29.69
C GLU A 635 5.30 -30.57 30.67
N PRO A 636 6.17 -31.55 31.03
CA PRO A 636 7.34 -31.25 31.85
C PRO A 636 8.16 -30.09 31.27
N ILE A 637 8.55 -29.15 32.12
CA ILE A 637 9.45 -28.05 31.69
C ILE A 637 10.86 -28.62 31.65
N CYS A 638 11.45 -28.68 30.45
CA CYS A 638 12.85 -29.00 30.26
C CYS A 638 13.66 -27.74 30.02
N LEU A 639 14.74 -27.58 30.78
CA LEU A 639 15.61 -26.40 30.76
C LEU A 639 17.05 -26.80 30.50
N LEU A 640 17.67 -26.15 29.51
CA LEU A 640 19.13 -26.20 29.37
C LEU A 640 19.71 -25.04 30.20
N LYS A 641 20.36 -25.40 31.31
CA LYS A 641 21.03 -24.46 32.21
C LYS A 641 22.51 -24.38 31.86
N MET A 642 23.03 -23.19 31.76
CA MET A 642 24.46 -22.91 31.63
C MET A 642 24.93 -22.04 32.83
N THR A 643 26.02 -22.39 33.44
CA THR A 643 26.66 -21.52 34.45
C THR A 643 27.90 -20.88 33.82
N CYS A 644 27.92 -19.58 33.67
CA CYS A 644 29.07 -18.84 33.11
C CYS A 644 30.31 -19.08 34.01
N PRO A 645 31.40 -19.68 33.50
CA PRO A 645 32.56 -20.01 34.33
C PRO A 645 33.28 -18.79 34.92
N SER A 646 33.19 -17.64 34.27
CA SER A 646 33.89 -16.40 34.67
C SER A 646 33.11 -15.55 35.66
N THR A 647 31.76 -15.55 35.59
CA THR A 647 30.90 -14.68 36.41
C THR A 647 30.03 -15.42 37.41
N GLY A 648 29.89 -16.74 37.25
CA GLY A 648 28.95 -17.56 38.02
C GLY A 648 27.47 -17.29 37.66
N PHE A 649 27.21 -16.43 36.66
CA PHE A 649 25.85 -16.10 36.23
C PHE A 649 25.19 -17.33 35.57
N ILE A 650 23.93 -17.57 35.92
CA ILE A 650 23.17 -18.72 35.42
C ILE A 650 22.26 -18.26 34.32
N HIS A 651 22.35 -18.89 33.17
CA HIS A 651 21.41 -18.79 32.07
C HIS A 651 20.59 -20.07 31.95
N ALA A 652 19.29 -19.97 31.84
CA ALA A 652 18.42 -21.12 31.61
C ALA A 652 17.51 -20.84 30.40
N LEU A 653 17.44 -21.79 29.47
CA LEU A 653 16.62 -21.75 28.27
C LEU A 653 15.68 -22.93 28.25
N ARG A 654 14.38 -22.69 27.94
CA ARG A 654 13.44 -23.80 27.74
C ARG A 654 13.76 -24.51 26.43
N VAL A 655 13.81 -25.83 26.52
CA VAL A 655 14.07 -26.77 25.41
C VAL A 655 12.93 -27.76 25.28
N PRO A 656 12.75 -28.43 24.13
CA PRO A 656 11.72 -29.46 23.97
C PRO A 656 11.81 -30.59 25.03
N PRO A 657 10.65 -31.03 25.58
CA PRO A 657 10.62 -31.99 26.67
C PRO A 657 11.04 -33.42 26.28
N ASN A 658 11.17 -33.67 24.99
CA ASN A 658 11.63 -34.97 24.44
C ASN A 658 13.16 -35.11 24.33
N LEU A 659 13.92 -34.06 24.64
CA LEU A 659 15.38 -34.13 24.66
C LEU A 659 15.87 -34.86 25.91
N THR A 660 16.81 -35.76 25.70
CA THR A 660 17.28 -36.67 26.77
C THR A 660 18.73 -36.39 27.20
N SER A 661 19.45 -35.56 26.49
CA SER A 661 20.82 -35.18 26.84
C SER A 661 21.11 -33.70 26.70
N ALA A 662 22.00 -33.18 27.57
CA ALA A 662 22.44 -31.79 27.53
C ALA A 662 23.08 -31.43 26.18
N ARG A 663 23.87 -32.34 25.60
CA ARG A 663 24.51 -32.15 24.28
C ARG A 663 23.47 -32.01 23.15
N GLU A 664 22.42 -32.79 23.21
CA GLU A 664 21.31 -32.72 22.24
C GLU A 664 20.55 -31.41 22.39
N ALA A 665 20.31 -30.95 23.61
CA ALA A 665 19.68 -29.67 23.90
C ALA A 665 20.53 -28.48 23.41
N ILE A 666 21.86 -28.52 23.59
CA ILE A 666 22.79 -27.50 23.06
C ILE A 666 22.72 -27.46 21.53
N ARG A 667 22.72 -28.62 20.85
CA ARG A 667 22.55 -28.68 19.39
C ARG A 667 21.24 -28.06 18.93
N TRP A 668 20.14 -28.36 19.62
CA TRP A 668 18.83 -27.81 19.30
C TRP A 668 18.82 -26.29 19.41
N VAL A 669 19.39 -25.73 20.48
CA VAL A 669 19.49 -24.26 20.68
C VAL A 669 20.36 -23.59 19.61
N ASN A 670 21.40 -24.29 19.11
CA ASN A 670 22.37 -23.76 18.16
C ASN A 670 22.13 -24.29 16.73
N TRP A 671 20.89 -24.42 16.31
CA TRP A 671 20.52 -24.74 14.93
C TRP A 671 21.15 -26.04 14.40
N ASP A 672 21.16 -27.06 15.25
CA ASP A 672 21.72 -28.41 15.00
C ASP A 672 23.26 -28.46 14.83
N ILE A 673 23.96 -27.39 15.25
CA ILE A 673 25.43 -27.41 15.30
C ILE A 673 25.92 -28.13 16.56
N ASP A 674 26.75 -29.14 16.39
CA ASP A 674 27.34 -29.85 17.51
C ASP A 674 28.29 -28.95 18.31
N PRO A 675 28.19 -28.88 19.64
CA PRO A 675 29.00 -28.01 20.49
C PRO A 675 30.52 -28.19 20.36
N GLU A 676 30.97 -29.38 19.94
CA GLU A 676 32.41 -29.61 19.65
C GLU A 676 32.92 -28.84 18.42
N LYS A 677 32.00 -28.34 17.59
CA LYS A 677 32.33 -27.53 16.38
C LYS A 677 32.32 -26.04 16.63
N PHE A 678 32.04 -25.59 17.85
CA PHE A 678 32.08 -24.17 18.15
C PHE A 678 33.50 -23.62 18.05
N SER A 679 33.73 -22.60 17.23
CA SER A 679 35.03 -21.98 17.03
C SER A 679 35.46 -21.09 18.20
N VAL A 680 34.50 -20.65 19.02
CA VAL A 680 34.72 -19.87 20.22
C VAL A 680 33.69 -20.31 21.28
N GLN A 681 34.10 -20.76 22.40
CA GLN A 681 33.26 -20.96 23.61
C GLN A 681 33.33 -19.64 24.40
N THR A 682 32.28 -18.83 24.33
CA THR A 682 32.17 -17.62 25.15
C THR A 682 31.32 -17.86 26.38
#